data_dae80081d5e28aa941a40e0caaa73b47
#
_entry.id   dae80081d5e28aa941a40e0caaa73b47
#
_cell.length_a   1.000
_cell.length_b   1.000
_cell.length_c   1.000
_cell.angle_alpha   90.00
_cell.angle_beta   90.00
_cell.angle_gamma   90.00
#
_symmetry.space_group_name_H-M   'P 1'
#
loop_
_entity.id
_entity.type
_entity.pdbx_description
1 polymer ?
#
loop_
_entity_poly.entity_id
_entity_poly.type
_entity_poly.pdbx_seq_one_letter_code
_entity_poly.pdbx_strand_id
1 'polypeptide(L)'
;MGCAALVAGGLSSCQQSGKDSGEDAFEYANERFADLQMLRYKVEGFENLSLQQKTFIYYLSEAALWGRDILFDQNGKYNLEIRDILEAIYTSENVDKDDENFKAMEVYLKRVWFSNGIHHHYGCEKFVPEFSEEWFREQVKSCKAESLTADLDMVCKVIFDPSFMAKRVNLAEGEDLILTSAMNYYDGVTQEEAEKFYADMKASYDDPEHPVMFGMNSTLAKEDGKVVEKKWVVGQGKYGKCLEKIVEYLNKAREFAEDEKQKEVIDYLVDYYTTGDLKTFDRYSIAWLSNTEPLVDFVNGFIECYGDPLGLKCSWESIVNFKDEEATKRTETLSKNAQWFEDNSPVEDRFKKENVKGISAKVITAAILGGDLYPSTAIGINLPNSDWVRKEHGSKSVTIGNLTDAYNKAAGSGMRKEFVYSQTEIDLLDKYADLTDDIHTDLHECLGHGSGKLLPGVDGDSLKAYGSTIEEARADLFGLYYVADKKMVELGLIPDEEAYKAQYYSYMMNGLMTQLVRIQPGNNIEEAHMRNRALIANWCYEMGKADNVVEMVKKGGKTFVKVNDYEALRGLFGKLLAEIQKIKSTGNYLGAQKLVETYAVKVDPALHKEVLERYNKLNLAPYKGFINPRYIAETDKDGKITDVKIDYTEGYAEQMLRYGKNYAMRRVNSDGSTSSPTK
;
A
#
# COMPACT_ATOMS: atom_id res chain seq x y z
N MET A 1 41.25 18.58 -36.18
CA MET A 1 42.13 17.41 -36.14
C MET A 1 41.82 16.61 -34.91
N GLY A 2 41.38 15.42 -35.10
CA GLY A 2 41.39 14.33 -34.20
C GLY A 2 40.03 13.64 -34.04
N CYS A 3 39.70 12.72 -34.96
CA CYS A 3 38.63 11.73 -34.79
C CYS A 3 38.80 10.88 -33.56
N ALA A 4 37.75 10.60 -32.87
CA ALA A 4 37.67 9.42 -32.02
C ALA A 4 36.33 8.71 -32.23
N ALA A 5 36.46 7.45 -32.57
CA ALA A 5 35.43 6.55 -33.03
C ALA A 5 34.45 6.11 -31.94
N LEU A 6 33.21 5.99 -32.35
CA LEU A 6 32.16 5.22 -31.67
C LEU A 6 32.54 3.73 -31.60
N VAL A 7 32.44 3.15 -30.43
CA VAL A 7 32.28 1.69 -30.28
C VAL A 7 30.96 1.45 -29.54
N ALA A 8 29.99 1.00 -30.30
CA ALA A 8 28.80 0.38 -29.77
C ALA A 8 29.17 -0.99 -29.21
N GLY A 9 29.04 -1.16 -27.93
CA GLY A 9 29.18 -2.44 -27.24
C GLY A 9 27.92 -2.76 -26.49
N GLY A 10 27.05 -3.56 -27.10
CA GLY A 10 25.94 -4.19 -26.40
C GLY A 10 26.48 -5.13 -25.32
N LEU A 11 26.17 -4.82 -24.08
CA LEU A 11 26.37 -5.71 -22.95
C LEU A 11 25.01 -6.29 -22.53
N SER A 12 24.73 -7.44 -23.12
CA SER A 12 23.80 -8.42 -22.55
C SER A 12 24.41 -8.88 -21.21
N SER A 13 23.92 -8.38 -20.09
CA SER A 13 24.34 -8.87 -18.79
C SER A 13 23.54 -10.12 -18.45
N CYS A 14 24.08 -11.29 -18.75
CA CYS A 14 23.70 -12.52 -18.07
C CYS A 14 24.07 -12.40 -16.60
N GLN A 15 23.08 -12.20 -15.73
CA GLN A 15 23.25 -12.45 -14.32
C GLN A 15 23.27 -13.96 -14.06
N GLN A 16 24.42 -14.45 -13.69
CA GLN A 16 24.53 -15.76 -13.03
C GLN A 16 23.99 -15.61 -11.60
N SER A 17 22.76 -16.02 -11.39
CA SER A 17 22.27 -16.36 -10.06
C SER A 17 22.89 -17.70 -9.67
N GLY A 18 23.41 -17.76 -8.44
CA GLY A 18 23.90 -19.00 -7.84
C GLY A 18 22.80 -20.06 -7.87
N LYS A 19 23.16 -21.23 -8.37
CA LYS A 19 22.30 -22.42 -8.41
C LYS A 19 22.08 -22.90 -6.98
N ASP A 20 20.87 -22.71 -6.50
CA ASP A 20 20.28 -23.63 -5.52
C ASP A 20 19.34 -24.56 -6.28
N SER A 21 19.52 -25.86 -6.05
CA SER A 21 18.92 -26.93 -6.83
C SER A 21 17.53 -27.25 -6.31
N GLY A 22 16.48 -27.00 -7.16
CA GLY A 22 15.22 -27.76 -7.12
C GLY A 22 14.01 -27.01 -6.56
N GLU A 23 13.50 -26.17 -7.39
CA GLU A 23 12.17 -25.59 -7.62
C GLU A 23 12.40 -24.31 -8.41
N ASP A 24 11.66 -24.04 -9.46
CA ASP A 24 11.80 -22.77 -10.21
C ASP A 24 11.56 -21.62 -9.23
N ALA A 25 12.60 -20.87 -8.90
CA ALA A 25 12.52 -19.79 -7.92
C ALA A 25 11.52 -18.73 -8.43
N PHE A 26 10.48 -18.45 -7.64
CA PHE A 26 9.48 -17.43 -7.97
C PHE A 26 10.13 -16.06 -8.20
N GLU A 27 9.89 -15.46 -9.37
CA GLU A 27 10.47 -14.18 -9.75
C GLU A 27 9.62 -13.01 -9.26
N TYR A 28 10.01 -12.42 -8.13
CA TYR A 28 9.31 -11.28 -7.52
C TYR A 28 9.49 -9.98 -8.31
N ALA A 29 10.68 -9.69 -8.82
CA ALA A 29 10.95 -8.50 -9.62
C ALA A 29 10.57 -8.76 -11.09
N ASN A 30 9.80 -7.86 -11.69
CA ASN A 30 9.45 -7.87 -13.10
C ASN A 30 10.12 -6.70 -13.84
N GLU A 31 9.45 -6.09 -14.80
CA GLU A 31 10.01 -5.00 -15.59
C GLU A 31 10.18 -3.70 -14.78
N ARG A 32 11.15 -2.89 -15.20
CA ARG A 32 11.39 -1.54 -14.72
C ARG A 32 11.24 -0.55 -15.86
N PHE A 33 10.53 0.54 -15.62
CA PHE A 33 10.40 1.66 -16.56
C PHE A 33 10.31 2.97 -15.77
N ALA A 34 10.87 4.04 -16.33
CA ALA A 34 10.95 5.34 -15.65
C ALA A 34 11.47 5.18 -14.20
N ASP A 35 10.75 5.71 -13.22
CA ASP A 35 11.01 5.64 -11.80
C ASP A 35 10.27 4.49 -11.07
N LEU A 36 9.75 3.52 -11.82
CA LEU A 36 8.86 2.46 -11.37
C LEU A 36 9.46 1.06 -11.54
N GLN A 37 9.30 0.21 -10.54
CA GLN A 37 9.60 -1.22 -10.58
C GLN A 37 8.31 -2.02 -10.39
N MET A 38 7.97 -2.87 -11.34
CA MET A 38 6.87 -3.82 -11.18
C MET A 38 7.33 -5.07 -10.43
N LEU A 39 6.50 -5.53 -9.52
CA LEU A 39 6.72 -6.71 -8.70
C LEU A 39 5.59 -7.72 -8.92
N ARG A 40 5.88 -8.99 -8.68
CA ARG A 40 4.87 -10.03 -8.47
C ARG A 40 4.77 -10.36 -7.00
N TYR A 41 3.63 -10.82 -6.57
CA TYR A 41 3.44 -11.37 -5.22
C TYR A 41 2.87 -12.78 -5.32
N LYS A 42 3.30 -13.65 -4.40
CA LYS A 42 2.82 -15.02 -4.33
C LYS A 42 1.61 -15.11 -3.42
N VAL A 43 0.62 -15.89 -3.78
CA VAL A 43 -0.59 -16.13 -2.97
C VAL A 43 -0.40 -17.47 -2.25
N GLU A 44 0.47 -17.46 -1.24
CA GLU A 44 0.81 -18.64 -0.46
C GLU A 44 -0.42 -19.16 0.29
N GLY A 45 -0.59 -20.48 0.35
CA GLY A 45 -1.74 -21.11 0.98
C GLY A 45 -2.98 -21.26 0.09
N PHE A 46 -3.03 -20.62 -1.09
CA PHE A 46 -4.19 -20.75 -1.99
C PHE A 46 -4.50 -22.21 -2.38
N GLU A 47 -3.47 -23.01 -2.60
CA GLU A 47 -3.65 -24.42 -2.99
C GLU A 47 -4.35 -25.26 -1.90
N ASN A 48 -4.24 -24.85 -0.64
CA ASN A 48 -4.85 -25.52 0.51
C ASN A 48 -6.33 -25.17 0.69
N LEU A 49 -6.82 -24.13 0.00
CA LEU A 49 -8.21 -23.71 0.09
C LEU A 49 -9.16 -24.73 -0.53
N SER A 50 -10.37 -24.84 0.03
CA SER A 50 -11.44 -25.66 -0.54
C SER A 50 -11.88 -25.12 -1.91
N LEU A 51 -12.48 -25.97 -2.74
CA LEU A 51 -13.04 -25.53 -4.03
C LEU A 51 -14.05 -24.39 -3.86
N GLN A 52 -14.86 -24.41 -2.78
CA GLN A 52 -15.79 -23.34 -2.45
C GLN A 52 -15.06 -22.01 -2.28
N GLN A 53 -14.01 -21.96 -1.46
CA GLN A 53 -13.22 -20.78 -1.19
C GLN A 53 -12.46 -20.28 -2.43
N LYS A 54 -11.85 -21.19 -3.19
CA LYS A 54 -11.20 -20.86 -4.47
C LYS A 54 -12.19 -20.23 -5.46
N THR A 55 -13.41 -20.80 -5.57
CA THR A 55 -14.46 -20.29 -6.44
C THR A 55 -14.98 -18.92 -5.96
N PHE A 56 -15.08 -18.76 -4.65
CA PHE A 56 -15.45 -17.48 -4.03
C PHE A 56 -14.43 -16.38 -4.36
N ILE A 57 -13.13 -16.66 -4.16
CA ILE A 57 -12.04 -15.74 -4.54
C ILE A 57 -12.09 -15.41 -6.03
N TYR A 58 -12.32 -16.41 -6.90
CA TYR A 58 -12.41 -16.18 -8.34
C TYR A 58 -13.50 -15.19 -8.71
N TYR A 59 -14.72 -15.34 -8.21
CA TYR A 59 -15.81 -14.42 -8.55
C TYR A 59 -15.63 -13.04 -7.91
N LEU A 60 -15.10 -12.96 -6.70
CA LEU A 60 -14.74 -11.67 -6.08
C LEU A 60 -13.63 -10.96 -6.86
N SER A 61 -12.66 -11.71 -7.39
CA SER A 61 -11.59 -11.17 -8.24
C SER A 61 -12.14 -10.59 -9.54
N GLU A 62 -13.09 -11.28 -10.19
CA GLU A 62 -13.79 -10.75 -11.36
C GLU A 62 -14.54 -9.45 -11.03
N ALA A 63 -15.22 -9.37 -9.89
CA ALA A 63 -15.88 -8.15 -9.41
C ALA A 63 -14.87 -7.01 -9.20
N ALA A 64 -13.70 -7.31 -8.62
CA ALA A 64 -12.64 -6.33 -8.39
C ALA A 64 -12.09 -5.73 -9.70
N LEU A 65 -11.93 -6.53 -10.74
CA LEU A 65 -11.40 -6.07 -12.02
C LEU A 65 -12.34 -5.13 -12.78
N TRP A 66 -13.66 -5.28 -12.63
CA TRP A 66 -14.63 -4.39 -13.26
C TRP A 66 -14.65 -2.97 -12.70
N GLY A 67 -14.07 -2.72 -11.51
CA GLY A 67 -13.94 -1.39 -10.95
C GLY A 67 -12.75 -0.57 -11.47
N ARG A 68 -11.83 -1.19 -12.22
CA ARG A 68 -10.62 -0.53 -12.75
C ARG A 68 -10.92 0.79 -13.48
N ASP A 69 -11.85 0.77 -14.41
CA ASP A 69 -12.17 1.93 -15.23
C ASP A 69 -12.90 3.04 -14.45
N ILE A 70 -13.56 2.70 -13.35
CA ILE A 70 -14.13 3.68 -12.43
C ILE A 70 -13.01 4.59 -11.91
N LEU A 71 -11.93 4.03 -11.41
CA LEU A 71 -10.81 4.81 -10.89
C LEU A 71 -10.12 5.65 -11.97
N PHE A 72 -9.89 5.10 -13.17
CA PHE A 72 -9.34 5.87 -14.30
C PHE A 72 -10.15 7.12 -14.58
N ASP A 73 -11.49 7.02 -14.62
CA ASP A 73 -12.38 8.15 -14.83
C ASP A 73 -12.41 9.10 -13.62
N GLN A 74 -12.39 8.59 -12.40
CA GLN A 74 -12.31 9.42 -11.17
C GLN A 74 -11.06 10.29 -11.14
N ASN A 75 -9.92 9.75 -11.58
CA ASN A 75 -8.64 10.45 -11.62
C ASN A 75 -8.54 11.53 -12.72
N GLY A 76 -9.45 11.52 -13.71
CA GLY A 76 -9.48 12.56 -14.75
C GLY A 76 -10.42 12.24 -15.90
N LYS A 77 -11.20 13.23 -16.29
CA LYS A 77 -12.26 13.15 -17.31
C LYS A 77 -11.82 12.52 -18.64
N TYR A 78 -10.57 12.69 -19.04
CA TYR A 78 -10.05 12.24 -20.33
C TYR A 78 -9.17 10.98 -20.24
N ASN A 79 -8.93 10.46 -19.04
CA ASN A 79 -7.98 9.37 -18.82
C ASN A 79 -8.34 8.09 -19.59
N LEU A 80 -9.62 7.74 -19.69
CA LEU A 80 -10.08 6.56 -20.45
C LEU A 80 -9.83 6.73 -21.94
N GLU A 81 -10.12 7.92 -22.52
CA GLU A 81 -9.87 8.21 -23.94
C GLU A 81 -8.39 8.16 -24.26
N ILE A 82 -7.57 8.80 -23.45
CA ILE A 82 -6.11 8.83 -23.61
C ILE A 82 -5.55 7.41 -23.54
N ARG A 83 -5.95 6.62 -22.56
CA ARG A 83 -5.52 5.23 -22.44
C ARG A 83 -5.92 4.41 -23.65
N ASP A 84 -7.17 4.48 -24.08
CA ASP A 84 -7.68 3.69 -25.21
C ASP A 84 -6.96 4.05 -26.51
N ILE A 85 -6.63 5.33 -26.75
CA ILE A 85 -5.84 5.78 -27.91
C ILE A 85 -4.41 5.25 -27.83
N LEU A 86 -3.75 5.40 -26.67
CA LEU A 86 -2.38 4.92 -26.48
C LEU A 86 -2.28 3.39 -26.63
N GLU A 87 -3.25 2.63 -26.10
CA GLU A 87 -3.34 1.18 -26.28
C GLU A 87 -3.55 0.79 -27.74
N ALA A 88 -4.34 1.55 -28.52
CA ALA A 88 -4.54 1.31 -29.93
C ALA A 88 -3.24 1.54 -30.73
N ILE A 89 -2.48 2.59 -30.42
CA ILE A 89 -1.17 2.84 -31.04
C ILE A 89 -0.18 1.74 -30.64
N TYR A 90 -0.13 1.39 -29.35
CA TYR A 90 0.78 0.38 -28.82
C TYR A 90 0.58 -1.00 -29.45
N THR A 91 -0.66 -1.41 -29.69
CA THR A 91 -1.00 -2.73 -30.25
C THR A 91 -1.02 -2.78 -31.77
N SER A 92 -0.95 -1.63 -32.46
CA SER A 92 -1.00 -1.57 -33.92
C SER A 92 0.25 -2.17 -34.57
N GLU A 93 0.05 -2.98 -35.60
CA GLU A 93 1.13 -3.51 -36.48
C GLU A 93 1.66 -2.45 -37.46
N ASN A 94 0.93 -1.35 -37.66
CA ASN A 94 1.29 -0.29 -38.61
C ASN A 94 2.28 0.72 -38.03
N VAL A 95 2.61 0.64 -36.75
CA VAL A 95 3.53 1.57 -36.07
C VAL A 95 4.91 0.95 -35.93
N ASP A 96 5.92 1.71 -36.28
CA ASP A 96 7.32 1.31 -36.12
C ASP A 96 7.66 1.30 -34.60
N LYS A 97 7.93 0.10 -34.08
CA LYS A 97 8.26 -0.11 -32.65
C LYS A 97 9.69 0.33 -32.30
N ASP A 98 10.55 0.50 -33.30
CA ASP A 98 11.92 0.96 -33.11
C ASP A 98 12.04 2.50 -33.11
N ASP A 99 10.98 3.22 -33.48
CA ASP A 99 10.90 4.69 -33.42
C ASP A 99 11.06 5.21 -31.99
N GLU A 100 11.87 6.26 -31.80
CA GLU A 100 12.12 6.83 -30.47
C GLU A 100 10.87 7.46 -29.83
N ASN A 101 9.95 8.04 -30.62
CA ASN A 101 8.68 8.51 -30.08
C ASN A 101 7.79 7.34 -29.64
N PHE A 102 7.84 6.19 -30.36
CA PHE A 102 7.11 5.01 -29.91
C PHE A 102 7.62 4.52 -28.56
N LYS A 103 8.94 4.40 -28.37
CA LYS A 103 9.55 4.00 -27.10
C LYS A 103 9.19 4.96 -25.97
N ALA A 104 9.22 6.26 -26.24
CA ALA A 104 8.81 7.29 -25.28
C ALA A 104 7.30 7.18 -24.94
N MET A 105 6.46 6.94 -25.94
CA MET A 105 5.02 6.73 -25.77
C MET A 105 4.73 5.44 -24.98
N GLU A 106 5.47 4.36 -25.21
CA GLU A 106 5.36 3.12 -24.43
C GLU A 106 5.63 3.38 -22.94
N VAL A 107 6.69 4.11 -22.60
CA VAL A 107 6.99 4.48 -21.21
C VAL A 107 5.86 5.34 -20.61
N TYR A 108 5.36 6.31 -21.39
CA TYR A 108 4.25 7.16 -20.98
C TYR A 108 2.97 6.34 -20.71
N LEU A 109 2.62 5.42 -21.62
CA LEU A 109 1.47 4.52 -21.45
C LEU A 109 1.62 3.65 -20.21
N LYS A 110 2.80 3.07 -19.95
CA LYS A 110 3.07 2.29 -18.74
C LYS A 110 2.90 3.12 -17.46
N ARG A 111 3.31 4.40 -17.48
CA ARG A 111 3.05 5.33 -16.36
C ARG A 111 1.57 5.65 -16.20
N VAL A 112 0.84 5.84 -17.31
CA VAL A 112 -0.62 6.06 -17.29
C VAL A 112 -1.35 4.85 -16.72
N TRP A 113 -0.98 3.65 -17.10
CA TRP A 113 -1.53 2.43 -16.50
C TRP A 113 -1.25 2.34 -15.01
N PHE A 114 0.00 2.63 -14.61
CA PHE A 114 0.43 2.54 -13.21
C PHE A 114 -0.30 3.54 -12.31
N SER A 115 -0.48 4.76 -12.78
CA SER A 115 -1.09 5.83 -11.99
C SER A 115 -2.61 5.93 -12.15
N ASN A 116 -3.23 4.99 -12.87
CA ASN A 116 -4.64 5.04 -13.23
C ASN A 116 -5.04 6.41 -13.84
N GLY A 117 -4.15 6.97 -14.69
CA GLY A 117 -4.33 8.26 -15.35
C GLY A 117 -3.01 8.97 -15.66
N ILE A 118 -3.14 10.18 -16.19
CA ILE A 118 -1.99 10.97 -16.70
C ILE A 118 -1.20 11.74 -15.62
N HIS A 119 -1.56 11.56 -14.36
CA HIS A 119 -0.90 12.22 -13.24
C HIS A 119 -0.15 11.21 -12.36
N HIS A 120 0.96 11.64 -11.79
CA HIS A 120 1.76 10.79 -10.91
C HIS A 120 0.91 10.33 -9.70
N HIS A 121 0.93 9.03 -9.42
CA HIS A 121 0.10 8.38 -8.38
C HIS A 121 0.31 8.98 -6.99
N TYR A 122 1.52 9.43 -6.67
CA TYR A 122 1.89 9.98 -5.36
C TYR A 122 1.95 11.52 -5.36
N GLY A 123 2.70 12.13 -6.28
CA GLY A 123 2.93 13.58 -6.33
C GLY A 123 1.80 14.38 -6.97
N CYS A 124 0.86 13.73 -7.64
CA CYS A 124 -0.27 14.33 -8.34
C CYS A 124 0.08 15.24 -9.54
N GLU A 125 1.35 15.44 -9.88
CA GLU A 125 1.76 16.22 -11.05
C GLU A 125 1.49 15.45 -12.34
N LYS A 126 1.12 16.19 -13.41
CA LYS A 126 0.91 15.63 -14.73
C LYS A 126 2.23 15.13 -15.35
N PHE A 127 2.18 13.97 -16.00
CA PHE A 127 3.31 13.49 -16.77
C PHE A 127 3.55 14.36 -17.99
N VAL A 128 4.83 14.68 -18.25
CA VAL A 128 5.26 15.35 -19.48
C VAL A 128 5.62 14.28 -20.49
N PRO A 129 4.97 14.24 -21.67
CA PRO A 129 5.32 13.28 -22.71
C PRO A 129 6.70 13.60 -23.33
N GLU A 130 7.48 12.55 -23.61
CA GLU A 130 8.78 12.67 -24.31
C GLU A 130 8.67 12.36 -25.82
N PHE A 131 7.45 12.15 -26.31
CA PHE A 131 7.12 12.03 -27.74
C PHE A 131 6.41 13.29 -28.24
N SER A 132 6.51 13.58 -29.54
CA SER A 132 5.94 14.81 -30.10
C SER A 132 4.44 14.71 -30.36
N GLU A 133 3.71 15.84 -30.25
CA GLU A 133 2.29 15.92 -30.59
C GLU A 133 2.03 15.59 -32.07
N GLU A 134 2.92 16.02 -32.98
CA GLU A 134 2.81 15.75 -34.41
C GLU A 134 2.85 14.26 -34.68
N TRP A 135 3.82 13.55 -34.11
CA TRP A 135 3.92 12.09 -34.22
C TRP A 135 2.68 11.41 -33.64
N PHE A 136 2.23 11.83 -32.47
CA PHE A 136 1.03 11.27 -31.83
C PHE A 136 -0.20 11.39 -32.74
N ARG A 137 -0.47 12.58 -33.29
CA ARG A 137 -1.60 12.82 -34.20
C ARG A 137 -1.51 11.97 -35.47
N GLU A 138 -0.31 11.80 -36.01
CA GLU A 138 -0.06 10.93 -37.17
C GLU A 138 -0.40 9.47 -36.85
N GLN A 139 0.05 8.96 -35.67
CA GLN A 139 -0.25 7.59 -35.29
C GLN A 139 -1.75 7.37 -34.99
N VAL A 140 -2.40 8.31 -34.32
CA VAL A 140 -3.87 8.25 -34.11
C VAL A 140 -4.62 8.04 -35.43
N LYS A 141 -4.24 8.78 -36.45
CA LYS A 141 -4.84 8.66 -37.80
C LYS A 141 -4.46 7.33 -38.47
N SER A 142 -3.19 6.95 -38.42
CA SER A 142 -2.68 5.69 -38.99
C SER A 142 -3.36 4.47 -38.41
N CYS A 143 -3.60 4.47 -37.10
CA CYS A 143 -4.25 3.38 -36.36
C CYS A 143 -5.79 3.45 -36.38
N LYS A 144 -6.39 4.46 -37.03
CA LYS A 144 -7.83 4.72 -37.02
C LYS A 144 -8.41 4.90 -35.61
N ALA A 145 -7.57 5.40 -34.70
CA ALA A 145 -7.95 5.61 -33.29
C ALA A 145 -8.77 6.91 -33.08
N GLU A 146 -9.03 7.69 -34.13
CA GLU A 146 -9.83 8.91 -34.09
C GLU A 146 -11.25 8.66 -33.55
N SER A 147 -11.81 7.45 -33.78
CA SER A 147 -13.13 7.06 -33.28
C SER A 147 -13.18 6.81 -31.76
N LEU A 148 -12.02 6.78 -31.09
CA LEU A 148 -11.93 6.57 -29.64
C LEU A 148 -12.12 7.86 -28.84
N THR A 149 -12.15 9.02 -29.50
CA THR A 149 -12.43 10.32 -28.88
C THR A 149 -13.41 11.14 -29.71
N ALA A 150 -14.17 11.99 -29.04
CA ALA A 150 -15.03 12.96 -29.72
C ALA A 150 -14.27 14.25 -30.08
N ASP A 151 -13.13 14.53 -29.42
CA ASP A 151 -12.36 15.76 -29.57
C ASP A 151 -10.84 15.48 -29.38
N LEU A 152 -10.17 15.16 -30.50
CA LEU A 152 -8.73 14.89 -30.51
C LEU A 152 -7.90 16.13 -30.13
N ASP A 153 -8.37 17.34 -30.46
CA ASP A 153 -7.65 18.56 -30.10
C ASP A 153 -7.65 18.78 -28.59
N MET A 154 -8.76 18.49 -27.93
CA MET A 154 -8.84 18.52 -26.47
C MET A 154 -7.93 17.44 -25.83
N VAL A 155 -7.93 16.21 -26.37
CA VAL A 155 -7.03 15.14 -25.89
C VAL A 155 -5.57 15.57 -26.03
N CYS A 156 -5.17 16.13 -27.18
CA CYS A 156 -3.81 16.65 -27.36
C CYS A 156 -3.50 17.77 -26.37
N LYS A 157 -4.41 18.73 -26.17
CA LYS A 157 -4.23 19.78 -25.16
C LYS A 157 -4.02 19.20 -23.75
N VAL A 158 -4.81 18.19 -23.39
CA VAL A 158 -4.69 17.52 -22.08
C VAL A 158 -3.33 16.83 -21.91
N ILE A 159 -2.83 16.20 -22.96
CA ILE A 159 -1.53 15.48 -22.91
C ILE A 159 -0.36 16.47 -22.94
N PHE A 160 -0.35 17.44 -23.87
CA PHE A 160 0.86 18.19 -24.23
C PHE A 160 0.93 19.60 -23.60
N ASP A 161 -0.18 20.22 -23.16
CA ASP A 161 -0.13 21.50 -22.46
C ASP A 161 0.16 21.29 -20.96
N PRO A 162 1.37 21.58 -20.45
CA PRO A 162 1.72 21.28 -19.06
C PRO A 162 0.93 22.13 -18.03
N SER A 163 0.33 23.22 -18.46
CA SER A 163 -0.44 24.12 -17.60
C SER A 163 -1.92 23.71 -17.47
N PHE A 164 -2.44 22.97 -18.47
CA PHE A 164 -3.81 22.55 -18.47
C PHE A 164 -4.01 21.26 -17.69
N MET A 165 -4.87 21.26 -16.68
CA MET A 165 -5.08 20.11 -15.77
C MET A 165 -3.74 19.66 -15.14
N ALA A 166 -2.95 20.59 -14.63
CA ALA A 166 -1.57 20.35 -14.21
C ALA A 166 -1.42 19.39 -13.02
N LYS A 167 -2.44 19.31 -12.15
CA LYS A 167 -2.44 18.44 -10.98
C LYS A 167 -3.74 17.64 -10.91
N ARG A 168 -3.63 16.36 -10.50
CA ARG A 168 -4.81 15.52 -10.20
C ARG A 168 -5.58 16.09 -9.02
N VAL A 169 -4.89 16.34 -7.90
CA VAL A 169 -5.42 16.95 -6.69
C VAL A 169 -4.54 18.15 -6.34
N ASN A 170 -5.13 19.34 -6.25
CA ASN A 170 -4.45 20.53 -5.79
C ASN A 170 -4.95 20.89 -4.39
N LEU A 171 -4.03 21.15 -3.47
CA LEU A 171 -4.30 21.54 -2.09
C LEU A 171 -3.67 22.91 -1.74
N ALA A 172 -3.32 23.72 -2.76
CA ALA A 172 -2.68 25.01 -2.56
C ALA A 172 -3.64 26.01 -1.90
N GLU A 173 -3.18 26.64 -0.82
CA GLU A 173 -3.94 27.65 -0.08
C GLU A 173 -4.24 28.88 -0.96
N GLY A 174 -5.48 29.34 -0.91
CA GLY A 174 -5.93 30.55 -1.62
C GLY A 174 -6.40 30.30 -3.06
N GLU A 175 -6.42 29.07 -3.53
CA GLU A 175 -6.98 28.67 -4.82
C GLU A 175 -8.34 27.97 -4.63
N ASP A 176 -9.19 27.94 -5.67
CA ASP A 176 -10.34 27.07 -5.71
C ASP A 176 -9.86 25.63 -5.98
N LEU A 177 -9.91 24.79 -4.97
CA LEU A 177 -9.33 23.44 -5.00
C LEU A 177 -10.01 22.53 -6.02
N ILE A 178 -11.30 22.75 -6.31
CA ILE A 178 -12.05 21.98 -7.33
C ILE A 178 -11.64 22.40 -8.73
N LEU A 179 -11.66 23.71 -9.02
CA LEU A 179 -11.40 24.22 -10.37
C LEU A 179 -9.93 24.03 -10.80
N THR A 180 -9.02 23.93 -9.84
CA THR A 180 -7.58 23.73 -10.09
C THR A 180 -7.13 22.28 -10.02
N SER A 181 -8.02 21.35 -9.71
CA SER A 181 -7.79 19.90 -9.73
C SER A 181 -8.36 19.23 -10.97
N ALA A 182 -7.69 18.21 -11.48
CA ALA A 182 -8.09 17.47 -12.69
C ALA A 182 -9.03 16.28 -12.41
N MET A 183 -9.17 15.87 -11.13
CA MET A 183 -10.04 14.76 -10.74
C MET A 183 -11.50 15.02 -11.17
N ASN A 184 -12.26 13.94 -11.41
CA ASN A 184 -13.54 14.00 -12.11
C ASN A 184 -14.75 13.72 -11.20
N TYR A 185 -14.75 14.35 -10.02
CA TYR A 185 -15.85 14.23 -9.05
C TYR A 185 -16.87 15.37 -9.15
N TYR A 186 -16.48 16.50 -9.77
CA TYR A 186 -17.25 17.73 -9.85
C TYR A 186 -17.41 18.15 -11.32
N ASP A 187 -18.57 18.69 -11.67
CA ASP A 187 -18.86 19.16 -13.03
C ASP A 187 -19.50 20.54 -13.00
N GLY A 188 -18.71 21.57 -13.31
CA GLY A 188 -19.15 22.97 -13.34
C GLY A 188 -19.47 23.58 -11.97
N VAL A 189 -18.97 22.99 -10.89
CA VAL A 189 -19.19 23.41 -9.49
C VAL A 189 -17.91 24.02 -8.93
N THR A 190 -18.01 25.11 -8.20
CA THR A 190 -16.90 25.71 -7.46
C THR A 190 -16.75 25.08 -6.06
N GLN A 191 -15.60 25.30 -5.43
CA GLN A 191 -15.37 24.85 -4.05
C GLN A 191 -16.44 25.40 -3.09
N GLU A 192 -16.73 26.70 -3.13
CA GLU A 192 -17.72 27.35 -2.27
C GLU A 192 -19.11 26.73 -2.43
N GLU A 193 -19.53 26.45 -3.69
CA GLU A 193 -20.80 25.82 -3.99
C GLU A 193 -20.88 24.38 -3.43
N ALA A 194 -19.79 23.61 -3.54
CA ALA A 194 -19.73 22.25 -3.04
C ALA A 194 -19.75 22.22 -1.51
N GLU A 195 -18.93 23.02 -0.86
CA GLU A 195 -18.88 23.13 0.61
C GLU A 195 -20.25 23.53 1.17
N LYS A 196 -20.90 24.56 0.56
CA LYS A 196 -22.24 24.96 0.96
C LYS A 196 -23.26 23.84 0.80
N PHE A 197 -23.26 23.14 -0.35
CA PHE A 197 -24.20 22.07 -0.64
C PHE A 197 -24.14 20.97 0.42
N TYR A 198 -22.93 20.48 0.76
CA TYR A 198 -22.77 19.42 1.75
C TYR A 198 -22.96 19.91 3.19
N ALA A 199 -22.65 21.18 3.49
CA ALA A 199 -22.98 21.77 4.78
C ALA A 199 -24.48 21.85 5.01
N ASP A 200 -25.25 22.28 4.01
CA ASP A 200 -26.73 22.35 4.08
C ASP A 200 -27.34 20.94 4.23
N MET A 201 -26.79 19.95 3.49
CA MET A 201 -27.22 18.53 3.59
C MET A 201 -26.95 17.97 5.00
N LYS A 202 -25.76 18.20 5.55
CA LYS A 202 -25.37 17.78 6.89
C LYS A 202 -26.23 18.44 7.97
N ALA A 203 -26.52 19.73 7.84
CA ALA A 203 -27.34 20.47 8.77
C ALA A 203 -28.80 20.02 8.81
N SER A 204 -29.31 19.50 7.70
CA SER A 204 -30.68 19.00 7.57
C SER A 204 -30.82 17.48 7.85
N TYR A 205 -29.73 16.81 8.19
CA TYR A 205 -29.74 15.37 8.41
C TYR A 205 -30.44 15.00 9.73
N ASP A 206 -31.25 13.96 9.70
CA ASP A 206 -32.15 13.58 10.77
C ASP A 206 -31.48 12.82 11.94
N ASP A 207 -30.25 12.31 11.72
CA ASP A 207 -29.48 11.55 12.71
C ASP A 207 -28.04 12.10 12.85
N PRO A 208 -27.86 13.22 13.54
CA PRO A 208 -26.55 13.84 13.68
C PRO A 208 -25.53 13.05 14.55
N GLU A 209 -25.98 12.03 15.30
CA GLU A 209 -25.12 11.16 16.08
C GLU A 209 -24.47 10.08 15.20
N HIS A 210 -25.15 9.68 14.11
CA HIS A 210 -24.68 8.67 13.14
C HIS A 210 -24.64 9.26 11.72
N PRO A 211 -23.82 10.28 11.47
CA PRO A 211 -23.75 10.93 10.17
C PRO A 211 -23.16 10.00 9.11
N VAL A 212 -23.83 9.90 7.97
CA VAL A 212 -23.29 9.18 6.82
C VAL A 212 -22.16 9.98 6.15
N MET A 213 -21.32 9.31 5.37
CA MET A 213 -20.26 9.96 4.58
C MET A 213 -20.85 10.65 3.34
N PHE A 214 -21.40 11.85 3.52
CA PHE A 214 -22.07 12.61 2.46
C PHE A 214 -21.15 12.80 1.24
N GLY A 215 -21.69 12.49 0.05
CA GLY A 215 -21.00 12.71 -1.20
C GLY A 215 -20.07 11.57 -1.67
N MET A 216 -19.80 10.57 -0.85
CA MET A 216 -18.79 9.54 -1.13
C MET A 216 -18.99 8.79 -2.47
N ASN A 217 -20.24 8.58 -2.90
CA ASN A 217 -20.62 7.78 -4.07
C ASN A 217 -21.36 8.59 -5.14
N SER A 218 -20.95 9.83 -5.37
CA SER A 218 -21.68 10.73 -6.27
C SER A 218 -20.79 11.73 -7.00
N THR A 219 -21.27 12.21 -8.15
CA THR A 219 -20.76 13.41 -8.80
C THR A 219 -21.62 14.60 -8.37
N LEU A 220 -21.00 15.72 -7.99
CA LEU A 220 -21.70 16.97 -7.79
C LEU A 220 -21.61 17.80 -9.09
N ALA A 221 -22.75 18.14 -9.68
CA ALA A 221 -22.82 18.80 -10.97
C ALA A 221 -23.68 20.05 -10.91
N LYS A 222 -23.44 20.99 -11.83
CA LYS A 222 -24.27 22.18 -12.01
C LYS A 222 -25.14 22.02 -13.26
N GLU A 223 -26.46 21.90 -13.09
CA GLU A 223 -27.43 21.78 -14.17
C GLU A 223 -28.42 22.92 -14.09
N ASP A 224 -28.63 23.64 -15.20
CA ASP A 224 -29.53 24.80 -15.29
C ASP A 224 -29.29 25.81 -14.15
N GLY A 225 -28.03 26.01 -13.76
CA GLY A 225 -27.63 26.91 -12.69
C GLY A 225 -27.86 26.40 -11.26
N LYS A 226 -28.32 25.17 -11.09
CA LYS A 226 -28.51 24.52 -9.79
C LYS A 226 -27.47 23.46 -9.55
N VAL A 227 -26.96 23.37 -8.31
CA VAL A 227 -26.09 22.30 -7.88
C VAL A 227 -26.94 21.08 -7.57
N VAL A 228 -26.61 19.94 -8.20
CA VAL A 228 -27.33 18.66 -8.07
C VAL A 228 -26.33 17.54 -7.81
N GLU A 229 -26.73 16.59 -6.96
CA GLU A 229 -25.95 15.39 -6.68
C GLU A 229 -26.44 14.22 -7.56
N LYS A 230 -25.50 13.59 -8.29
CA LYS A 230 -25.75 12.43 -9.15
C LYS A 230 -25.07 11.21 -8.54
N LYS A 231 -25.86 10.36 -7.93
CA LYS A 231 -25.34 9.12 -7.31
C LYS A 231 -24.84 8.14 -8.36
N TRP A 232 -23.81 7.39 -8.01
CA TRP A 232 -23.30 6.27 -8.82
C TRP A 232 -24.01 4.99 -8.37
N VAL A 233 -24.91 4.51 -9.18
CA VAL A 233 -25.76 3.33 -8.89
C VAL A 233 -25.84 2.40 -10.10
N VAL A 234 -26.23 1.16 -9.86
CA VAL A 234 -26.40 0.13 -10.88
C VAL A 234 -27.33 0.62 -12.00
N GLY A 235 -26.92 0.46 -13.24
CA GLY A 235 -27.70 0.80 -14.43
C GLY A 235 -27.94 2.28 -14.69
N GLN A 236 -27.44 3.18 -13.83
CA GLN A 236 -27.65 4.61 -13.96
C GLN A 236 -26.36 5.40 -13.70
N GLY A 237 -26.32 6.59 -14.33
CA GLY A 237 -25.21 7.52 -14.12
C GLY A 237 -23.89 7.04 -14.72
N LYS A 238 -22.81 7.62 -14.23
CA LYS A 238 -21.47 7.55 -14.79
C LYS A 238 -20.87 6.15 -14.81
N TYR A 239 -21.10 5.36 -13.76
CA TYR A 239 -20.52 4.03 -13.55
C TYR A 239 -21.54 2.89 -13.56
N GLY A 240 -22.78 3.17 -13.93
CA GLY A 240 -23.90 2.23 -13.81
C GLY A 240 -23.66 0.87 -14.45
N LYS A 241 -23.04 0.83 -15.63
CA LYS A 241 -22.71 -0.43 -16.34
C LYS A 241 -21.58 -1.22 -15.67
N CYS A 242 -20.56 -0.55 -15.12
CA CYS A 242 -19.52 -1.22 -14.34
C CYS A 242 -20.10 -1.81 -13.06
N LEU A 243 -20.96 -1.04 -12.37
CA LEU A 243 -21.63 -1.50 -11.15
C LEU A 243 -22.57 -2.67 -11.42
N GLU A 244 -23.25 -2.73 -12.58
CA GLU A 244 -24.02 -3.92 -13.01
C GLU A 244 -23.14 -5.17 -13.06
N LYS A 245 -21.93 -5.05 -13.63
CA LYS A 245 -21.01 -6.18 -13.72
C LYS A 245 -20.43 -6.56 -12.35
N ILE A 246 -20.06 -5.57 -11.54
CA ILE A 246 -19.62 -5.83 -10.15
C ILE A 246 -20.69 -6.60 -9.39
N VAL A 247 -21.94 -6.14 -9.43
CA VAL A 247 -23.08 -6.79 -8.77
C VAL A 247 -23.37 -8.19 -9.35
N GLU A 248 -23.24 -8.38 -10.66
CA GLU A 248 -23.35 -9.71 -11.29
C GLU A 248 -22.36 -10.70 -10.65
N TYR A 249 -21.09 -10.31 -10.53
CA TYR A 249 -20.05 -11.17 -9.96
C TYR A 249 -20.15 -11.31 -8.43
N LEU A 250 -20.58 -10.28 -7.71
CA LEU A 250 -20.89 -10.38 -6.28
C LEU A 250 -22.01 -11.38 -6.02
N ASN A 251 -23.07 -11.38 -6.84
CA ASN A 251 -24.17 -12.38 -6.73
C ASN A 251 -23.68 -13.79 -7.02
N LYS A 252 -22.77 -13.99 -8.00
CA LYS A 252 -22.14 -15.29 -8.23
C LYS A 252 -21.27 -15.72 -7.04
N ALA A 253 -20.49 -14.79 -6.48
CA ALA A 253 -19.66 -15.03 -5.31
C ALA A 253 -20.53 -15.44 -4.10
N ARG A 254 -21.67 -14.79 -3.89
CA ARG A 254 -22.61 -15.07 -2.79
C ARG A 254 -22.97 -16.53 -2.64
N GLU A 255 -23.10 -17.26 -3.75
CA GLU A 255 -23.43 -18.69 -3.75
C GLU A 255 -22.31 -19.54 -3.12
N PHE A 256 -21.09 -19.02 -3.05
CA PHE A 256 -19.90 -19.67 -2.51
C PHE A 256 -19.43 -19.08 -1.18
N ALA A 257 -20.20 -18.16 -0.59
CA ALA A 257 -19.89 -17.60 0.73
C ALA A 257 -19.80 -18.72 1.79
N GLU A 258 -18.89 -18.55 2.74
CA GLU A 258 -18.57 -19.59 3.72
C GLU A 258 -19.67 -19.74 4.79
N ASP A 259 -20.40 -18.66 5.08
CA ASP A 259 -21.52 -18.65 6.04
C ASP A 259 -22.62 -17.65 5.67
N GLU A 260 -23.71 -17.67 6.42
CA GLU A 260 -24.87 -16.78 6.18
C GLU A 260 -24.57 -15.31 6.49
N LYS A 261 -23.65 -15.00 7.42
CA LYS A 261 -23.23 -13.63 7.70
C LYS A 261 -22.45 -13.03 6.53
N GLN A 262 -21.60 -13.84 5.89
CA GLN A 262 -20.88 -13.41 4.71
C GLN A 262 -21.82 -13.16 3.52
N LYS A 263 -22.89 -13.94 3.38
CA LYS A 263 -23.95 -13.65 2.42
C LYS A 263 -24.65 -12.32 2.71
N GLU A 264 -24.94 -12.04 3.99
CA GLU A 264 -25.55 -10.79 4.42
C GLU A 264 -24.64 -9.58 4.10
N VAL A 265 -23.33 -9.69 4.28
CA VAL A 265 -22.36 -8.67 3.87
C VAL A 265 -22.47 -8.37 2.38
N ILE A 266 -22.54 -9.41 1.54
CA ILE A 266 -22.68 -9.25 0.08
C ILE A 266 -24.05 -8.62 -0.25
N ASP A 267 -25.12 -9.04 0.42
CA ASP A 267 -26.48 -8.53 0.19
C ASP A 267 -26.55 -7.02 0.48
N TYR A 268 -25.98 -6.54 1.59
CA TYR A 268 -25.89 -5.10 1.88
C TYR A 268 -25.04 -4.34 0.86
N LEU A 269 -23.93 -4.92 0.40
CA LEU A 269 -23.10 -4.28 -0.63
C LEU A 269 -23.84 -4.17 -1.97
N VAL A 270 -24.55 -5.21 -2.38
CA VAL A 270 -25.39 -5.22 -3.60
C VAL A 270 -26.54 -4.21 -3.48
N ASP A 271 -27.20 -4.13 -2.33
CA ASP A 271 -28.25 -3.15 -2.07
C ASP A 271 -27.70 -1.71 -2.11
N TYR A 272 -26.53 -1.47 -1.50
CA TYR A 272 -25.84 -0.19 -1.58
C TYR A 272 -25.52 0.22 -3.02
N TYR A 273 -24.95 -0.67 -3.84
CA TYR A 273 -24.68 -0.35 -5.25
C TYR A 273 -25.95 -0.13 -6.07
N THR A 274 -27.04 -0.79 -5.70
CA THR A 274 -28.33 -0.66 -6.39
C THR A 274 -29.03 0.64 -6.03
N THR A 275 -29.02 1.03 -4.78
CA THR A 275 -29.80 2.18 -4.26
C THR A 275 -28.99 3.45 -4.10
N GLY A 276 -27.67 3.31 -3.91
CA GLY A 276 -26.78 4.42 -3.53
C GLY A 276 -27.09 4.98 -2.14
N ASP A 277 -27.76 4.20 -1.28
CA ASP A 277 -28.08 4.62 0.08
C ASP A 277 -26.89 4.48 1.03
N LEU A 278 -26.47 5.58 1.64
CA LEU A 278 -25.30 5.62 2.50
C LEU A 278 -25.55 4.96 3.87
N LYS A 279 -26.81 4.94 4.36
CA LYS A 279 -27.16 4.16 5.55
C LYS A 279 -26.99 2.65 5.31
N THR A 280 -27.24 2.20 4.10
CA THR A 280 -26.98 0.80 3.70
C THR A 280 -25.48 0.50 3.64
N PHE A 281 -24.64 1.46 3.25
CA PHE A 281 -23.19 1.30 3.32
C PHE A 281 -22.66 1.19 4.76
N ASP A 282 -23.25 1.96 5.69
CA ASP A 282 -22.93 1.79 7.12
C ASP A 282 -23.34 0.40 7.64
N ARG A 283 -24.51 -0.12 7.21
CA ARG A 283 -24.94 -1.50 7.54
C ARG A 283 -23.99 -2.54 6.97
N TYR A 284 -23.54 -2.36 5.71
CA TYR A 284 -22.51 -3.19 5.11
C TYR A 284 -21.24 -3.19 5.97
N SER A 285 -20.76 -2.01 6.37
CA SER A 285 -19.57 -1.86 7.21
C SER A 285 -19.70 -2.57 8.55
N ILE A 286 -20.84 -2.43 9.22
CA ILE A 286 -21.13 -3.07 10.52
C ILE A 286 -21.22 -4.60 10.37
N ALA A 287 -21.93 -5.09 9.34
CA ALA A 287 -22.02 -6.52 9.04
C ALA A 287 -20.63 -7.10 8.75
N TRP A 288 -19.82 -6.42 7.93
CA TRP A 288 -18.45 -6.80 7.60
C TRP A 288 -17.54 -6.85 8.85
N LEU A 289 -17.65 -5.86 9.75
CA LEU A 289 -16.91 -5.87 11.02
C LEU A 289 -17.26 -7.08 11.89
N SER A 290 -18.53 -7.44 11.95
CA SER A 290 -19.02 -8.56 12.76
C SER A 290 -18.68 -9.93 12.17
N ASN A 291 -18.33 -9.99 10.89
CA ASN A 291 -18.01 -11.22 10.18
C ASN A 291 -16.53 -11.55 10.31
N THR A 292 -16.17 -12.28 11.38
CA THR A 292 -14.78 -12.60 11.74
C THR A 292 -14.40 -14.04 11.52
N GLU A 293 -15.36 -14.95 11.31
CA GLU A 293 -15.12 -16.39 11.23
C GLU A 293 -14.61 -16.88 9.87
N PRO A 294 -15.14 -16.40 8.71
CA PRO A 294 -14.70 -16.87 7.41
C PRO A 294 -13.19 -16.73 7.19
N LEU A 295 -12.62 -17.65 6.43
CA LEU A 295 -11.23 -17.61 6.03
C LEU A 295 -11.00 -16.55 4.96
N VAL A 296 -11.88 -16.49 3.95
CA VAL A 296 -11.83 -15.50 2.87
C VAL A 296 -12.58 -14.24 3.29
N ASP A 297 -11.98 -13.08 3.06
CA ASP A 297 -12.58 -11.76 3.31
C ASP A 297 -12.36 -10.85 2.10
N PHE A 298 -13.10 -9.77 2.01
CA PHE A 298 -12.93 -8.81 0.93
C PHE A 298 -13.40 -7.40 1.33
N VAL A 299 -12.84 -6.42 0.64
CA VAL A 299 -13.32 -5.04 0.62
C VAL A 299 -13.65 -4.69 -0.83
N ASN A 300 -14.76 -3.99 -1.04
CA ASN A 300 -15.19 -3.55 -2.37
C ASN A 300 -16.11 -2.34 -2.21
N GLY A 301 -15.76 -1.20 -2.78
CA GLY A 301 -16.59 -0.01 -2.62
C GLY A 301 -15.93 1.30 -3.00
N PHE A 302 -16.67 2.38 -2.80
CA PHE A 302 -16.13 3.74 -2.77
C PHE A 302 -15.68 4.01 -1.33
N ILE A 303 -14.38 4.13 -1.04
CA ILE A 303 -13.87 4.01 0.33
C ILE A 303 -12.94 5.15 0.72
N GLU A 304 -11.85 5.39 -0.04
CA GLU A 304 -10.83 6.36 0.33
C GLU A 304 -11.07 7.71 -0.32
N CYS A 305 -10.99 8.79 0.47
CA CYS A 305 -11.30 10.13 -0.01
C CYS A 305 -10.07 11.02 -0.31
N TYR A 306 -8.86 10.46 -0.28
CA TYR A 306 -7.62 11.20 -0.59
C TYR A 306 -7.56 11.74 -2.03
N GLY A 307 -8.31 11.15 -2.95
CA GLY A 307 -8.44 11.59 -4.34
C GLY A 307 -9.30 12.84 -4.53
N ASP A 308 -10.00 13.30 -3.50
CA ASP A 308 -10.83 14.50 -3.51
C ASP A 308 -10.18 15.63 -2.69
N PRO A 309 -9.94 16.82 -3.25
CA PRO A 309 -9.36 17.94 -2.50
C PRO A 309 -10.21 18.40 -1.31
N LEU A 310 -11.51 18.09 -1.28
CA LEU A 310 -12.40 18.39 -0.15
C LEU A 310 -12.56 17.21 0.83
N GLY A 311 -12.03 16.02 0.49
CA GLY A 311 -12.16 14.82 1.31
C GLY A 311 -13.59 14.28 1.44
N LEU A 312 -14.45 14.54 0.46
CA LEU A 312 -15.89 14.16 0.46
C LEU A 312 -16.21 13.01 -0.48
N LYS A 313 -15.52 12.96 -1.63
CA LYS A 313 -15.71 11.94 -2.66
C LYS A 313 -14.76 10.80 -2.49
N CYS A 314 -15.24 9.56 -2.62
CA CYS A 314 -14.38 8.41 -2.41
C CYS A 314 -14.00 7.73 -3.72
N SER A 315 -12.72 7.35 -3.82
CA SER A 315 -12.23 6.48 -4.88
C SER A 315 -12.76 5.06 -4.72
N TRP A 316 -12.95 4.39 -5.85
CA TRP A 316 -13.35 2.99 -5.84
C TRP A 316 -12.13 2.09 -5.64
N GLU A 317 -12.24 1.14 -4.71
CA GLU A 317 -11.21 0.16 -4.43
C GLU A 317 -11.75 -1.22 -4.11
N SER A 318 -10.91 -2.23 -4.24
CA SER A 318 -11.20 -3.59 -3.82
C SER A 318 -9.94 -4.35 -3.46
N ILE A 319 -10.04 -5.18 -2.44
CA ILE A 319 -9.06 -6.22 -2.13
C ILE A 319 -9.81 -7.50 -1.78
N VAL A 320 -9.37 -8.62 -2.36
CA VAL A 320 -9.81 -9.95 -1.95
C VAL A 320 -8.64 -10.61 -1.26
N ASN A 321 -8.88 -11.20 -0.11
CA ASN A 321 -7.84 -11.75 0.73
C ASN A 321 -8.33 -12.96 1.52
N PHE A 322 -7.42 -13.68 2.15
CA PHE A 322 -7.74 -14.70 3.13
C PHE A 322 -6.74 -14.63 4.28
N LYS A 323 -7.14 -15.15 5.44
CA LYS A 323 -6.30 -15.18 6.64
C LYS A 323 -5.04 -15.98 6.38
N ASP A 324 -3.90 -15.44 6.77
CA ASP A 324 -2.67 -16.20 6.88
C ASP A 324 -2.75 -17.05 8.18
N GLU A 325 -2.96 -18.34 8.03
CA GLU A 325 -3.14 -19.23 9.17
C GLU A 325 -1.86 -19.39 10.00
N GLU A 326 -0.68 -19.34 9.38
CA GLU A 326 0.59 -19.46 10.09
C GLU A 326 0.88 -18.20 10.90
N ALA A 327 0.75 -17.03 10.28
CA ALA A 327 0.87 -15.75 10.97
C ALA A 327 -0.20 -15.59 12.04
N THR A 328 -1.45 -16.03 11.77
CA THR A 328 -2.52 -16.00 12.77
C THR A 328 -2.20 -16.85 13.99
N LYS A 329 -1.70 -18.09 13.81
CA LYS A 329 -1.24 -18.96 14.93
C LYS A 329 -0.11 -18.29 15.71
N ARG A 330 0.80 -17.60 15.02
CA ARG A 330 1.92 -16.89 15.62
C ARG A 330 1.42 -15.77 16.53
N THR A 331 0.57 -14.89 16.02
CA THR A 331 -0.02 -13.76 16.79
C THR A 331 -0.95 -14.24 17.92
N GLU A 332 -1.72 -15.31 17.74
CA GLU A 332 -2.50 -15.93 18.80
C GLU A 332 -1.62 -16.50 19.93
N THR A 333 -0.50 -17.11 19.56
CA THR A 333 0.46 -17.65 20.55
C THR A 333 1.04 -16.52 21.39
N LEU A 334 1.40 -15.40 20.77
CA LEU A 334 1.85 -14.19 21.48
C LEU A 334 0.74 -13.63 22.39
N SER A 335 -0.47 -13.47 21.86
CA SER A 335 -1.62 -12.94 22.61
C SER A 335 -1.99 -13.80 23.83
N LYS A 336 -1.96 -15.12 23.69
CA LYS A 336 -2.21 -16.05 24.82
C LYS A 336 -1.15 -15.96 25.91
N ASN A 337 0.05 -15.48 25.60
CA ASN A 337 1.15 -15.28 26.55
C ASN A 337 1.34 -13.80 26.93
N ALA A 338 0.43 -12.89 26.56
CA ALA A 338 0.58 -11.46 26.74
C ALA A 338 0.89 -11.05 28.19
N GLN A 339 0.22 -11.67 29.17
CA GLN A 339 0.47 -11.39 30.59
C GLN A 339 1.89 -11.83 31.01
N TRP A 340 2.38 -12.97 30.51
CA TRP A 340 3.75 -13.40 30.79
C TRP A 340 4.78 -12.38 30.31
N PHE A 341 4.60 -11.85 29.11
CA PHE A 341 5.49 -10.84 28.56
C PHE A 341 5.44 -9.53 29.36
N GLU A 342 4.26 -9.10 29.79
CA GLU A 342 4.11 -7.90 30.63
C GLU A 342 4.81 -8.07 31.98
N ASP A 343 4.56 -9.21 32.66
CA ASP A 343 5.10 -9.49 34.00
C ASP A 343 6.63 -9.61 34.00
N ASN A 344 7.22 -10.12 32.91
CA ASN A 344 8.66 -10.32 32.78
C ASN A 344 9.40 -9.16 32.07
N SER A 345 8.67 -8.08 31.73
CA SER A 345 9.29 -6.91 31.12
C SER A 345 10.25 -6.19 32.08
N PRO A 346 11.30 -5.52 31.57
CA PRO A 346 12.27 -4.80 32.39
C PRO A 346 11.70 -3.50 33.00
N VAL A 347 10.41 -3.28 32.87
CA VAL A 347 9.68 -2.12 33.33
C VAL A 347 9.38 -2.24 34.83
N GLU A 348 9.37 -1.11 35.57
CA GLU A 348 8.98 -1.09 36.98
C GLU A 348 7.54 -1.61 37.17
N ASP A 349 7.30 -2.45 38.16
CA ASP A 349 6.01 -3.13 38.37
C ASP A 349 4.80 -2.15 38.48
N ARG A 350 4.99 -0.95 39.05
CA ARG A 350 3.94 0.08 39.13
C ARG A 350 3.46 0.58 37.77
N PHE A 351 4.23 0.36 36.69
CA PHE A 351 3.86 0.76 35.33
C PHE A 351 3.33 -0.39 34.48
N LYS A 352 3.35 -1.62 35.01
CA LYS A 352 2.82 -2.81 34.36
C LYS A 352 1.30 -2.89 34.47
N LYS A 353 0.64 -3.45 33.47
CA LYS A 353 -0.78 -3.78 33.50
C LYS A 353 -1.03 -5.04 34.34
N GLU A 354 -2.04 -5.03 35.15
CA GLU A 354 -2.46 -6.21 35.93
C GLU A 354 -3.17 -7.27 35.09
N ASN A 355 -3.83 -6.83 34.01
CA ASN A 355 -4.52 -7.68 33.06
C ASN A 355 -4.26 -7.19 31.64
N VAL A 356 -3.39 -7.86 30.91
CA VAL A 356 -3.13 -7.60 29.50
C VAL A 356 -4.09 -8.43 28.65
N LYS A 357 -4.92 -7.77 27.86
CA LYS A 357 -5.64 -8.44 26.78
C LYS A 357 -4.77 -8.32 25.53
N GLY A 358 -4.24 -9.44 25.08
CA GLY A 358 -3.51 -9.49 23.81
C GLY A 358 -4.43 -9.05 22.67
N ILE A 359 -3.92 -8.20 21.79
CA ILE A 359 -4.57 -7.84 20.54
C ILE A 359 -4.03 -8.83 19.50
N SER A 360 -4.90 -9.54 18.77
CA SER A 360 -4.43 -10.31 17.63
C SER A 360 -4.40 -9.39 16.41
N ALA A 361 -3.22 -9.03 15.95
CA ALA A 361 -3.07 -8.46 14.62
C ALA A 361 -3.48 -9.53 13.59
N LYS A 362 -4.32 -9.15 12.63
CA LYS A 362 -4.71 -10.07 11.55
C LYS A 362 -3.76 -9.86 10.38
N VAL A 363 -2.97 -10.88 10.10
CA VAL A 363 -2.18 -10.95 8.87
C VAL A 363 -3.02 -11.64 7.80
N ILE A 364 -3.04 -11.06 6.62
CA ILE A 364 -3.79 -11.56 5.48
C ILE A 364 -2.88 -11.79 4.28
N THR A 365 -3.26 -12.73 3.44
CA THR A 365 -2.72 -12.95 2.11
C THR A 365 -3.64 -12.28 1.10
N ALA A 366 -3.16 -11.23 0.41
CA ALA A 366 -3.89 -10.64 -0.69
C ALA A 366 -3.98 -11.62 -1.86
N ALA A 367 -5.19 -11.89 -2.33
CA ALA A 367 -5.43 -12.66 -3.53
C ALA A 367 -5.47 -11.77 -4.77
N ILE A 368 -6.16 -10.64 -4.73
CA ILE A 368 -6.18 -9.66 -5.82
C ILE A 368 -6.36 -8.26 -5.27
N LEU A 369 -5.81 -7.29 -6.01
CA LEU A 369 -5.91 -5.86 -5.76
C LEU A 369 -6.70 -5.19 -6.89
N GLY A 370 -7.55 -4.22 -6.57
CA GLY A 370 -8.37 -3.51 -7.57
C GLY A 370 -8.58 -2.04 -7.22
N GLY A 371 -8.88 -1.23 -8.23
CA GLY A 371 -9.11 0.20 -8.07
C GLY A 371 -7.92 0.92 -7.43
N ASP A 372 -8.15 1.72 -6.40
CA ASP A 372 -7.14 2.56 -5.75
C ASP A 372 -6.05 1.76 -5.00
N LEU A 373 -6.30 0.47 -4.75
CA LEU A 373 -5.29 -0.45 -4.22
C LEU A 373 -4.42 -1.12 -5.31
N TYR A 374 -4.52 -0.70 -6.59
CA TYR A 374 -3.80 -1.33 -7.69
C TYR A 374 -3.33 -0.30 -8.74
N PRO A 375 -2.09 -0.39 -9.27
CA PRO A 375 -1.00 -1.31 -8.94
C PRO A 375 -0.20 -0.96 -7.68
N SER A 376 -0.19 0.34 -7.27
CA SER A 376 0.42 0.78 -6.02
C SER A 376 -0.56 0.56 -4.86
N THR A 377 -0.09 0.07 -3.73
CA THR A 377 -0.96 -0.25 -2.60
C THR A 377 -0.29 0.01 -1.26
N ALA A 378 -1.12 0.19 -0.22
CA ALA A 378 -0.68 0.13 1.16
C ALA A 378 -0.37 -1.32 1.59
N ILE A 379 0.48 -1.48 2.58
CA ILE A 379 0.80 -2.78 3.19
C ILE A 379 -0.08 -3.10 4.41
N GLY A 380 -0.96 -2.19 4.77
CA GLY A 380 -1.92 -2.35 5.86
C GLY A 380 -3.20 -1.58 5.58
N ILE A 381 -4.31 -2.05 6.12
CA ILE A 381 -5.65 -1.48 5.96
C ILE A 381 -6.31 -1.39 7.33
N ASN A 382 -6.98 -0.27 7.60
CA ASN A 382 -7.75 -0.07 8.82
C ASN A 382 -9.12 0.55 8.48
N LEU A 383 -10.15 -0.25 8.39
CA LEU A 383 -11.49 0.13 7.96
C LEU A 383 -12.57 -0.26 9.00
N PRO A 384 -13.76 0.38 8.94
CA PRO A 384 -14.24 1.42 8.01
C PRO A 384 -13.72 2.81 8.37
N ASN A 385 -13.91 3.79 7.46
CA ASN A 385 -13.52 5.19 7.67
C ASN A 385 -14.58 6.00 8.46
N SER A 386 -15.78 5.49 8.65
CA SER A 386 -16.86 6.14 9.41
C SER A 386 -16.52 6.23 10.91
N ASP A 387 -16.38 7.42 11.46
CA ASP A 387 -15.98 7.65 12.85
C ASP A 387 -16.96 7.06 13.86
N TRP A 388 -18.27 7.21 13.65
CA TRP A 388 -19.26 6.68 14.57
C TRP A 388 -19.31 5.15 14.52
N VAL A 389 -19.16 4.53 13.33
CA VAL A 389 -19.08 3.07 13.19
C VAL A 389 -17.84 2.54 13.91
N ARG A 390 -16.70 3.19 13.75
CA ARG A 390 -15.47 2.82 14.50
C ARG A 390 -15.65 2.92 16.00
N LYS A 391 -16.29 3.99 16.46
CA LYS A 391 -16.52 4.22 17.89
C LYS A 391 -17.43 3.17 18.51
N GLU A 392 -18.49 2.75 17.84
CA GLU A 392 -19.52 1.86 18.38
C GLU A 392 -19.29 0.38 18.06
N HIS A 393 -18.71 0.09 16.90
CA HIS A 393 -18.55 -1.28 16.36
C HIS A 393 -17.08 -1.68 16.19
N GLY A 394 -16.13 -0.76 16.35
CA GLY A 394 -14.70 -1.01 16.20
C GLY A 394 -14.21 -0.89 14.74
N SER A 395 -13.04 -1.45 14.47
CA SER A 395 -12.42 -1.50 13.15
C SER A 395 -11.72 -2.83 12.93
N LYS A 396 -11.55 -3.22 11.65
CA LYS A 396 -10.64 -4.28 11.25
C LYS A 396 -9.32 -3.63 10.80
N SER A 397 -8.24 -3.92 11.53
CA SER A 397 -6.87 -3.59 11.15
C SER A 397 -6.18 -4.87 10.67
N VAL A 398 -5.61 -4.83 9.48
CA VAL A 398 -4.94 -5.99 8.88
C VAL A 398 -3.62 -5.58 8.25
N THR A 399 -2.61 -6.45 8.34
CA THR A 399 -1.35 -6.34 7.61
C THR A 399 -1.38 -7.29 6.42
N ILE A 400 -0.92 -6.83 5.26
CA ILE A 400 -0.91 -7.64 4.02
C ILE A 400 0.46 -8.31 3.90
N GLY A 401 0.57 -9.51 4.47
CA GLY A 401 1.84 -10.21 4.65
C GLY A 401 2.57 -10.52 3.34
N ASN A 402 1.88 -11.08 2.35
CA ASN A 402 2.51 -11.46 1.09
C ASN A 402 2.98 -10.27 0.23
N LEU A 403 2.41 -9.09 0.40
CA LEU A 403 2.92 -7.87 -0.26
C LEU A 403 4.18 -7.36 0.43
N THR A 404 4.21 -7.38 1.75
CA THR A 404 5.41 -7.04 2.53
C THR A 404 6.57 -7.99 2.16
N ASP A 405 6.29 -9.30 2.10
CA ASP A 405 7.24 -10.31 1.66
C ASP A 405 7.76 -10.06 0.23
N ALA A 406 6.86 -9.73 -0.70
CA ALA A 406 7.25 -9.41 -2.07
C ALA A 406 8.15 -8.16 -2.15
N TYR A 407 7.90 -7.13 -1.36
CA TYR A 407 8.78 -5.96 -1.26
C TYR A 407 10.17 -6.35 -0.75
N ASN A 408 10.25 -7.16 0.29
CA ASN A 408 11.50 -7.60 0.91
C ASN A 408 12.33 -8.47 -0.07
N LYS A 409 11.71 -9.45 -0.69
CA LYS A 409 12.35 -10.37 -1.64
C LYS A 409 12.78 -9.67 -2.93
N ALA A 410 11.99 -8.72 -3.42
CA ALA A 410 12.32 -7.93 -4.61
C ALA A 410 13.39 -6.85 -4.36
N ALA A 411 13.62 -6.43 -3.11
CA ALA A 411 14.66 -5.46 -2.78
C ALA A 411 16.07 -5.92 -3.18
N GLY A 412 16.22 -7.23 -3.36
CA GLY A 412 17.43 -7.85 -3.87
C GLY A 412 18.63 -7.75 -2.91
N SER A 413 19.72 -8.43 -3.25
CA SER A 413 20.95 -8.42 -2.44
C SER A 413 21.74 -7.11 -2.53
N GLY A 414 21.32 -6.15 -3.36
CA GLY A 414 22.06 -4.90 -3.61
C GLY A 414 22.25 -4.04 -2.37
N MET A 415 21.17 -3.78 -1.62
CA MET A 415 21.22 -3.03 -0.37
C MET A 415 22.08 -3.75 0.68
N ARG A 416 21.88 -5.06 0.85
CA ARG A 416 22.68 -5.86 1.80
C ARG A 416 24.16 -5.84 1.44
N LYS A 417 24.53 -6.07 0.18
CA LYS A 417 25.93 -6.01 -0.29
C LYS A 417 26.57 -4.64 -0.13
N GLU A 418 25.79 -3.56 -0.27
CA GLU A 418 26.30 -2.21 -0.18
C GLU A 418 26.45 -1.72 1.27
N PHE A 419 25.52 -2.04 2.17
CA PHE A 419 25.43 -1.42 3.50
C PHE A 419 25.79 -2.35 4.66
N VAL A 420 25.78 -3.66 4.47
CA VAL A 420 26.14 -4.62 5.53
C VAL A 420 27.66 -4.76 5.64
N TYR A 421 28.16 -4.83 6.88
CA TYR A 421 29.60 -4.77 7.20
C TYR A 421 30.41 -5.93 6.65
N SER A 422 29.91 -7.16 6.74
CA SER A 422 30.63 -8.36 6.28
C SER A 422 29.69 -9.45 5.76
N GLN A 423 30.29 -10.48 5.14
CA GLN A 423 29.56 -11.64 4.64
C GLN A 423 28.85 -12.40 5.76
N THR A 424 29.44 -12.46 6.95
CA THR A 424 28.82 -13.14 8.10
C THR A 424 27.48 -12.52 8.48
N GLU A 425 27.39 -11.19 8.50
CA GLU A 425 26.12 -10.51 8.76
C GLU A 425 25.15 -10.65 7.57
N ILE A 426 25.64 -10.69 6.32
CA ILE A 426 24.79 -10.98 5.15
C ILE A 426 24.17 -12.37 5.29
N ASP A 427 24.96 -13.40 5.57
CA ASP A 427 24.49 -14.78 5.74
C ASP A 427 23.48 -14.91 6.91
N LEU A 428 23.71 -14.16 7.99
CA LEU A 428 22.80 -14.08 9.13
C LEU A 428 21.44 -13.46 8.72
N LEU A 429 21.50 -12.36 7.98
CA LEU A 429 20.29 -11.68 7.48
C LEU A 429 19.56 -12.55 6.45
N ASP A 430 20.27 -13.20 5.54
CA ASP A 430 19.68 -14.08 4.54
C ASP A 430 18.95 -15.27 5.16
N LYS A 431 19.42 -15.73 6.33
CA LYS A 431 18.82 -16.87 7.05
C LYS A 431 17.61 -16.50 7.91
N TYR A 432 17.63 -15.34 8.56
CA TYR A 432 16.69 -15.07 9.66
C TYR A 432 15.91 -13.74 9.54
N ALA A 433 16.34 -12.80 8.68
CA ALA A 433 15.79 -11.45 8.71
C ALA A 433 14.26 -11.43 8.49
N ASP A 434 13.74 -12.16 7.51
CA ASP A 434 12.31 -12.14 7.16
C ASP A 434 11.47 -12.63 8.37
N LEU A 435 11.85 -13.78 8.97
CA LEU A 435 11.15 -14.32 10.13
C LEU A 435 11.25 -13.38 11.35
N THR A 436 12.43 -12.83 11.62
CA THR A 436 12.62 -12.00 12.82
C THR A 436 12.03 -10.62 12.69
N ASP A 437 11.88 -10.10 11.46
CA ASP A 437 11.15 -8.86 11.18
C ASP A 437 9.64 -9.03 11.37
N ASP A 438 9.08 -10.14 10.87
CA ASP A 438 7.70 -10.54 11.13
C ASP A 438 7.40 -10.65 12.64
N ILE A 439 8.24 -11.39 13.37
CA ILE A 439 8.10 -11.57 14.82
C ILE A 439 8.23 -10.23 15.57
N HIS A 440 9.17 -9.38 15.15
CA HIS A 440 9.30 -8.05 15.74
C HIS A 440 8.05 -7.21 15.54
N THR A 441 7.51 -7.22 14.32
CA THR A 441 6.25 -6.56 13.98
C THR A 441 5.08 -7.11 14.81
N ASP A 442 4.94 -8.44 14.90
CA ASP A 442 3.91 -9.07 15.72
C ASP A 442 4.03 -8.69 17.21
N LEU A 443 5.24 -8.66 17.77
CA LEU A 443 5.51 -8.23 19.14
C LEU A 443 5.19 -6.74 19.35
N HIS A 444 5.54 -5.89 18.38
CA HIS A 444 5.25 -4.47 18.38
C HIS A 444 3.73 -4.22 18.44
N GLU A 445 2.98 -4.80 17.51
CA GLU A 445 1.54 -4.57 17.35
C GLU A 445 0.72 -5.28 18.46
N CYS A 446 0.97 -6.58 18.68
CA CYS A 446 0.12 -7.36 19.58
C CYS A 446 0.39 -7.07 21.05
N LEU A 447 1.63 -6.80 21.42
CA LEU A 447 2.06 -6.68 22.81
C LEU A 447 2.66 -5.31 23.12
N GLY A 448 3.47 -4.75 22.22
CA GLY A 448 4.12 -3.47 22.41
C GLY A 448 3.08 -2.39 22.73
N HIS A 449 2.16 -2.08 21.83
CA HIS A 449 1.09 -1.12 22.07
C HIS A 449 0.15 -1.53 23.22
N GLY A 450 -0.02 -2.83 23.44
CA GLY A 450 -0.86 -3.38 24.49
C GLY A 450 -0.29 -3.27 25.91
N SER A 451 1.04 -3.11 26.07
CA SER A 451 1.75 -3.15 27.37
C SER A 451 1.74 -1.84 28.14
N GLY A 452 2.10 -1.91 29.40
CA GLY A 452 2.27 -0.74 30.28
C GLY A 452 0.99 0.03 30.57
N LYS A 453 0.99 0.85 31.62
CA LYS A 453 -0.16 1.70 32.00
C LYS A 453 0.29 3.12 32.38
N LEU A 454 -0.62 4.07 32.22
CA LEU A 454 -0.46 5.41 32.80
C LEU A 454 -0.75 5.37 34.31
N LEU A 455 -0.08 6.22 35.06
CA LEU A 455 -0.42 6.42 36.47
C LEU A 455 -1.74 7.19 36.60
N PRO A 456 -2.48 7.01 37.74
CA PRO A 456 -3.70 7.74 37.95
C PRO A 456 -3.48 9.26 37.84
N GLY A 457 -4.35 9.93 37.08
CA GLY A 457 -4.32 11.38 36.88
C GLY A 457 -3.38 11.85 35.77
N VAL A 458 -2.70 10.95 35.06
CA VAL A 458 -1.92 11.29 33.87
C VAL A 458 -2.83 11.24 32.65
N ASP A 459 -2.85 12.32 31.89
CA ASP A 459 -3.57 12.41 30.61
C ASP A 459 -2.79 11.70 29.49
N GLY A 460 -3.50 10.99 28.60
CA GLY A 460 -2.91 10.33 27.44
C GLY A 460 -2.11 11.27 26.54
N ASP A 461 -2.55 12.54 26.44
CA ASP A 461 -1.93 13.57 25.60
C ASP A 461 -0.82 14.37 26.32
N SER A 462 -0.43 13.98 27.53
CA SER A 462 0.56 14.71 28.37
C SER A 462 1.90 14.95 27.65
N LEU A 463 2.29 14.08 26.73
CA LEU A 463 3.54 14.17 25.97
C LEU A 463 3.44 15.02 24.70
N LYS A 464 2.24 15.47 24.33
CA LYS A 464 1.97 16.36 23.19
C LYS A 464 2.66 15.88 21.90
N ALA A 465 3.39 16.76 21.22
CA ALA A 465 4.08 16.46 19.95
C ALA A 465 5.12 15.32 20.01
N TYR A 466 5.54 14.92 21.21
CA TYR A 466 6.48 13.80 21.38
C TYR A 466 5.79 12.46 21.64
N GLY A 467 4.48 12.48 21.86
CA GLY A 467 3.70 11.30 22.26
C GLY A 467 3.82 10.15 21.26
N SER A 468 3.64 10.40 19.97
CA SER A 468 3.73 9.37 18.93
C SER A 468 5.12 8.73 18.87
N THR A 469 6.19 9.55 18.84
CA THR A 469 7.58 9.01 18.83
C THR A 469 7.89 8.15 20.05
N ILE A 470 7.45 8.57 21.23
CA ILE A 470 7.65 7.82 22.49
C ILE A 470 6.84 6.51 22.48
N GLU A 471 5.63 6.53 21.95
CA GLU A 471 4.79 5.32 21.86
C GLU A 471 5.37 4.30 20.89
N GLU A 472 5.78 4.73 19.69
CA GLU A 472 6.41 3.87 18.70
C GLU A 472 7.74 3.29 19.20
N ALA A 473 8.55 4.13 19.88
CA ALA A 473 9.79 3.65 20.49
C ALA A 473 9.55 2.63 21.60
N ARG A 474 8.47 2.78 22.36
CA ARG A 474 8.08 1.83 23.40
C ARG A 474 7.67 0.49 22.83
N ALA A 475 6.85 0.51 21.78
CA ALA A 475 6.40 -0.71 21.10
C ALA A 475 7.56 -1.44 20.40
N ASP A 476 8.42 -0.72 19.67
CA ASP A 476 9.63 -1.30 19.04
C ASP A 476 10.59 -1.89 20.06
N LEU A 477 10.84 -1.19 21.18
CA LEU A 477 11.72 -1.71 22.23
C LEU A 477 11.16 -2.94 22.91
N PHE A 478 9.84 -3.03 23.06
CA PHE A 478 9.20 -4.23 23.57
C PHE A 478 9.47 -5.41 22.63
N GLY A 479 9.26 -5.21 21.32
CA GLY A 479 9.60 -6.20 20.30
C GLY A 479 11.08 -6.59 20.30
N LEU A 480 11.99 -5.61 20.29
CA LEU A 480 13.43 -5.86 20.33
C LEU A 480 13.87 -6.60 21.59
N TYR A 481 13.36 -6.24 22.76
CA TYR A 481 13.71 -6.91 24.00
C TYR A 481 13.32 -8.38 24.02
N TYR A 482 12.14 -8.70 23.46
CA TYR A 482 11.56 -10.04 23.52
C TYR A 482 11.93 -10.94 22.34
N VAL A 483 12.25 -10.42 21.16
CA VAL A 483 12.70 -11.28 20.04
C VAL A 483 13.96 -12.08 20.40
N ALA A 484 14.76 -11.59 21.36
CA ALA A 484 15.96 -12.25 21.90
C ALA A 484 15.69 -13.12 23.14
N ASP A 485 14.43 -13.25 23.58
CA ASP A 485 14.12 -14.01 24.76
C ASP A 485 13.97 -15.51 24.44
N LYS A 486 14.51 -16.36 25.33
CA LYS A 486 14.38 -17.83 25.21
C LYS A 486 12.93 -18.29 25.10
N LYS A 487 12.01 -17.52 25.67
CA LYS A 487 10.57 -17.77 25.57
C LYS A 487 10.10 -17.88 24.13
N MET A 488 10.69 -17.13 23.22
CA MET A 488 10.34 -17.19 21.79
C MET A 488 10.69 -18.54 21.16
N VAL A 489 11.82 -19.14 21.55
CA VAL A 489 12.19 -20.50 21.15
C VAL A 489 11.32 -21.55 21.82
N GLU A 490 11.01 -21.40 23.13
CA GLU A 490 10.10 -22.29 23.86
C GLU A 490 8.68 -22.33 23.25
N LEU A 491 8.20 -21.20 22.75
CA LEU A 491 6.92 -21.06 22.09
C LEU A 491 6.94 -21.56 20.64
N GLY A 492 8.12 -21.90 20.11
CA GLY A 492 8.29 -22.35 18.71
C GLY A 492 8.13 -21.22 17.69
N LEU A 493 8.27 -19.96 18.12
CA LEU A 493 8.12 -18.78 17.27
C LEU A 493 9.38 -18.44 16.49
N ILE A 494 10.57 -18.73 17.08
CA ILE A 494 11.86 -18.64 16.40
C ILE A 494 12.62 -19.97 16.49
N PRO A 495 13.46 -20.31 15.50
CA PRO A 495 14.07 -21.64 15.41
C PRO A 495 15.19 -21.90 16.41
N ASP A 496 15.94 -20.86 16.78
CA ASP A 496 17.12 -20.97 17.66
C ASP A 496 17.47 -19.63 18.32
N GLU A 497 18.40 -19.67 19.30
CA GLU A 497 18.83 -18.52 20.07
C GLU A 497 19.76 -17.54 19.31
N GLU A 498 20.08 -17.81 18.04
CA GLU A 498 20.93 -16.94 17.21
C GLU A 498 20.08 -15.99 16.30
N ALA A 499 18.83 -16.39 16.01
CA ALA A 499 17.97 -15.71 15.05
C ALA A 499 17.78 -14.22 15.35
N TYR A 500 17.59 -13.83 16.62
CA TYR A 500 17.37 -12.44 17.02
C TYR A 500 18.48 -11.48 16.59
N LYS A 501 19.71 -11.99 16.38
CA LYS A 501 20.86 -11.17 15.98
C LYS A 501 20.62 -10.51 14.61
N ALA A 502 19.85 -11.16 13.73
CA ALA A 502 19.48 -10.59 12.45
C ALA A 502 18.61 -9.33 12.64
N GLN A 503 17.60 -9.39 13.51
CA GLN A 503 16.74 -8.24 13.81
C GLN A 503 17.53 -7.09 14.45
N TYR A 504 18.39 -7.40 15.41
CA TYR A 504 19.22 -6.39 16.07
C TYR A 504 20.15 -5.69 15.10
N TYR A 505 20.81 -6.46 14.24
CA TYR A 505 21.71 -5.89 13.23
C TYR A 505 20.96 -5.01 12.24
N SER A 506 19.86 -5.53 11.67
CA SER A 506 19.01 -4.81 10.73
C SER A 506 18.46 -3.51 11.34
N TYR A 507 17.95 -3.58 12.57
CA TYR A 507 17.39 -2.43 13.28
C TYR A 507 18.44 -1.33 13.53
N MET A 508 19.61 -1.71 14.04
CA MET A 508 20.70 -0.75 14.30
C MET A 508 21.23 -0.12 13.01
N MET A 509 21.42 -0.91 11.95
CA MET A 509 21.84 -0.40 10.65
C MET A 509 20.80 0.56 10.07
N ASN A 510 19.50 0.23 10.19
CA ASN A 510 18.41 1.09 9.71
C ASN A 510 18.38 2.41 10.50
N GLY A 511 18.33 2.35 11.82
CA GLY A 511 18.18 3.53 12.68
C GLY A 511 19.38 4.49 12.62
N LEU A 512 20.60 3.96 12.45
CA LEU A 512 21.83 4.77 12.36
C LEU A 512 22.13 5.27 10.93
N MET A 513 21.71 4.54 9.88
CA MET A 513 22.18 4.83 8.52
C MET A 513 21.10 4.72 7.45
N THR A 514 20.55 3.53 7.19
CA THR A 514 19.87 3.28 5.92
C THR A 514 18.53 3.99 5.78
N GLN A 515 17.83 4.32 6.87
CA GLN A 515 16.62 5.13 6.81
C GLN A 515 16.87 6.56 6.29
N LEU A 516 18.13 7.07 6.36
CA LEU A 516 18.48 8.41 5.89
C LEU A 516 18.23 8.59 4.39
N VAL A 517 18.12 7.52 3.60
CA VAL A 517 17.76 7.57 2.16
C VAL A 517 16.38 8.22 1.91
N ARG A 518 15.52 8.25 2.93
CA ARG A 518 14.17 8.83 2.84
C ARG A 518 14.10 10.31 3.20
N ILE A 519 15.20 10.90 3.63
CA ILE A 519 15.26 12.29 4.09
C ILE A 519 15.86 13.17 3.00
N GLN A 520 15.25 14.32 2.74
CA GLN A 520 15.81 15.31 1.82
C GLN A 520 17.04 15.97 2.44
N PRO A 521 18.09 16.26 1.63
CA PRO A 521 19.29 16.92 2.12
C PRO A 521 18.99 18.24 2.86
N GLY A 522 19.50 18.35 4.07
CA GLY A 522 19.32 19.55 4.93
C GLY A 522 18.12 19.49 5.86
N ASN A 523 17.23 18.49 5.72
CA ASN A 523 16.09 18.31 6.60
C ASN A 523 16.43 17.45 7.83
N ASN A 524 15.66 17.64 8.88
CA ASN A 524 15.66 16.79 10.07
C ASN A 524 14.71 15.59 9.88
N ILE A 525 14.77 14.63 10.81
CA ILE A 525 13.81 13.54 10.86
C ILE A 525 12.50 14.05 11.48
N GLU A 526 11.38 13.91 10.78
CA GLU A 526 10.07 14.42 11.21
C GLU A 526 9.07 13.29 11.52
N GLU A 527 9.08 12.23 10.72
CA GLU A 527 8.13 11.12 10.81
C GLU A 527 8.37 10.27 12.06
N ALA A 528 7.29 9.86 12.77
CA ALA A 528 7.36 9.24 14.08
C ALA A 528 8.12 7.90 14.11
N HIS A 529 7.90 7.02 13.13
CA HIS A 529 8.60 5.73 13.03
C HIS A 529 10.08 5.88 12.64
N MET A 530 10.45 6.91 11.90
CA MET A 530 11.84 7.22 11.64
C MET A 530 12.52 7.82 12.88
N ARG A 531 11.80 8.67 13.62
CA ARG A 531 12.26 9.22 14.91
C ARG A 531 12.46 8.14 15.94
N ASN A 532 11.56 7.19 16.07
CA ASN A 532 11.71 6.11 17.06
C ASN A 532 12.95 5.25 16.78
N ARG A 533 13.17 4.87 15.50
CA ARG A 533 14.34 4.08 15.09
C ARG A 533 15.64 4.84 15.33
N ALA A 534 15.66 6.12 14.97
CA ALA A 534 16.82 6.99 15.25
C ALA A 534 17.08 7.12 16.76
N LEU A 535 16.03 7.34 17.56
CA LEU A 535 16.11 7.44 19.02
C LEU A 535 16.76 6.20 19.62
N ILE A 536 16.21 5.03 19.33
CA ILE A 536 16.70 3.76 19.89
C ILE A 536 18.13 3.48 19.45
N ALA A 537 18.41 3.62 18.16
CA ALA A 537 19.71 3.30 17.63
C ALA A 537 20.81 4.26 18.11
N ASN A 538 20.56 5.59 18.08
CA ASN A 538 21.53 6.57 18.56
C ASN A 538 21.73 6.49 20.07
N TRP A 539 20.66 6.29 20.85
CA TRP A 539 20.79 6.13 22.30
C TRP A 539 21.62 4.90 22.66
N CYS A 540 21.34 3.76 22.05
CA CYS A 540 22.10 2.52 22.28
C CYS A 540 23.57 2.67 21.83
N TYR A 541 23.80 3.33 20.69
CA TYR A 541 25.16 3.62 20.22
C TYR A 541 25.95 4.46 21.23
N GLU A 542 25.37 5.55 21.75
CA GLU A 542 26.05 6.41 22.73
C GLU A 542 26.22 5.74 24.09
N MET A 543 25.20 5.06 24.60
CA MET A 543 25.27 4.39 25.92
C MET A 543 26.17 3.14 25.92
N GLY A 544 26.25 2.45 24.78
CA GLY A 544 27.10 1.29 24.60
C GLY A 544 28.55 1.59 24.20
N LYS A 545 28.89 2.87 24.01
CA LYS A 545 30.19 3.30 23.47
C LYS A 545 31.39 2.92 24.34
N ALA A 546 31.24 3.03 25.65
CA ALA A 546 32.34 2.68 26.61
C ALA A 546 32.68 1.19 26.54
N ASP A 547 31.72 0.34 26.31
CA ASP A 547 31.85 -1.12 26.22
C ASP A 547 31.96 -1.62 24.78
N ASN A 548 32.01 -0.71 23.81
CA ASN A 548 32.09 -0.98 22.37
C ASN A 548 30.99 -1.95 21.87
N VAL A 549 29.77 -1.77 22.34
CA VAL A 549 28.63 -2.64 22.01
C VAL A 549 28.25 -2.53 20.53
N VAL A 550 28.17 -1.31 20.02
CA VAL A 550 27.91 -0.99 18.60
C VAL A 550 28.94 0.01 18.12
N GLU A 551 29.42 -0.17 16.92
CA GLU A 551 30.51 0.64 16.35
C GLU A 551 30.11 1.12 14.94
N MET A 552 30.44 2.38 14.63
CA MET A 552 30.43 2.93 13.27
C MET A 552 31.83 2.83 12.68
N VAL A 553 32.06 1.86 11.80
CA VAL A 553 33.38 1.54 11.23
C VAL A 553 33.55 2.09 9.83
N LYS A 554 34.72 2.61 9.49
CA LYS A 554 35.06 2.96 8.10
C LYS A 554 35.91 1.86 7.46
N LYS A 555 35.44 1.36 6.32
CA LYS A 555 36.09 0.33 5.51
C LYS A 555 36.02 0.71 4.03
N GLY A 556 37.14 0.84 3.35
CA GLY A 556 37.18 1.21 1.95
C GLY A 556 36.54 2.58 1.64
N GLY A 557 36.62 3.54 2.57
CA GLY A 557 36.04 4.87 2.43
C GLY A 557 34.52 4.93 2.71
N LYS A 558 33.88 3.81 3.04
CA LYS A 558 32.46 3.69 3.37
C LYS A 558 32.26 3.46 4.87
N THR A 559 31.18 4.00 5.41
CA THR A 559 30.75 3.80 6.79
C THR A 559 29.83 2.58 6.90
N PHE A 560 30.00 1.77 7.94
CA PHE A 560 29.20 0.59 8.23
C PHE A 560 28.87 0.54 9.72
N VAL A 561 27.75 -0.09 10.06
CA VAL A 561 27.39 -0.44 11.43
C VAL A 561 27.92 -1.84 11.72
N LYS A 562 28.50 -2.01 12.89
CA LYS A 562 28.97 -3.29 13.42
C LYS A 562 28.45 -3.48 14.84
N VAL A 563 27.81 -4.60 15.10
CA VAL A 563 27.36 -5.00 16.43
C VAL A 563 28.42 -5.96 17.00
N ASN A 564 29.06 -5.56 18.08
CA ASN A 564 30.13 -6.35 18.71
C ASN A 564 29.61 -7.22 19.86
N ASP A 565 28.56 -6.79 20.55
CA ASP A 565 27.96 -7.52 21.68
C ASP A 565 26.44 -7.44 21.67
N TYR A 566 25.81 -8.51 21.22
CA TYR A 566 24.35 -8.61 21.10
C TYR A 566 23.64 -8.73 22.45
N GLU A 567 24.25 -9.38 23.44
CA GLU A 567 23.68 -9.51 24.78
C GLU A 567 23.72 -8.17 25.52
N ALA A 568 24.83 -7.44 25.44
CA ALA A 568 24.92 -6.10 25.98
C ALA A 568 23.93 -5.16 25.30
N LEU A 569 23.72 -5.29 23.98
CA LEU A 569 22.73 -4.51 23.23
C LEU A 569 21.30 -4.80 23.71
N ARG A 570 20.94 -6.08 23.98
CA ARG A 570 19.67 -6.43 24.61
C ARG A 570 19.48 -5.72 25.96
N GLY A 571 20.54 -5.68 26.75
CA GLY A 571 20.55 -4.96 28.04
C GLY A 571 20.30 -3.47 27.88
N LEU A 572 20.81 -2.85 26.83
CA LEU A 572 20.55 -1.44 26.49
C LEU A 572 19.09 -1.22 26.06
N PHE A 573 18.53 -2.08 25.21
CA PHE A 573 17.11 -2.02 24.85
C PHE A 573 16.20 -2.11 26.08
N GLY A 574 16.48 -3.02 27.01
CA GLY A 574 15.72 -3.15 28.25
C GLY A 574 15.80 -1.89 29.14
N LYS A 575 16.96 -1.27 29.27
CA LYS A 575 17.14 -0.02 30.02
C LYS A 575 16.35 1.14 29.39
N LEU A 576 16.41 1.27 28.07
CA LEU A 576 15.69 2.32 27.35
C LEU A 576 14.17 2.09 27.40
N LEU A 577 13.71 0.85 27.30
CA LEU A 577 12.29 0.49 27.46
C LEU A 577 11.76 0.93 28.83
N ALA A 578 12.50 0.63 29.89
CA ALA A 578 12.13 1.04 31.25
C ALA A 578 12.05 2.57 31.40
N GLU A 579 13.00 3.31 30.83
CA GLU A 579 12.99 4.79 30.87
C GLU A 579 11.83 5.38 30.04
N ILE A 580 11.60 4.87 28.83
CA ILE A 580 10.51 5.32 27.95
C ILE A 580 9.13 5.02 28.60
N GLN A 581 8.95 3.82 29.16
CA GLN A 581 7.72 3.48 29.86
C GLN A 581 7.49 4.41 31.07
N LYS A 582 8.53 4.71 31.83
CA LYS A 582 8.45 5.67 32.95
C LYS A 582 8.05 7.06 32.46
N ILE A 583 8.66 7.58 31.39
CA ILE A 583 8.31 8.87 30.79
C ILE A 583 6.84 8.90 30.40
N LYS A 584 6.36 7.87 29.70
CA LYS A 584 4.96 7.76 29.27
C LYS A 584 4.02 7.65 30.48
N SER A 585 4.30 6.73 31.39
CA SER A 585 3.45 6.44 32.55
C SER A 585 3.27 7.63 33.51
N THR A 586 4.25 8.51 33.58
CA THR A 586 4.22 9.71 34.43
C THR A 586 3.84 10.98 33.67
N GLY A 587 3.62 10.94 32.37
CA GLY A 587 3.33 12.12 31.56
C GLY A 587 4.49 13.13 31.53
N ASN A 588 5.74 12.65 31.66
CA ASN A 588 6.93 13.49 31.76
C ASN A 588 7.30 14.11 30.40
N TYR A 589 6.64 15.22 30.05
CA TYR A 589 6.88 15.94 28.81
C TYR A 589 8.34 16.37 28.62
N LEU A 590 9.00 16.91 29.65
CA LEU A 590 10.41 17.37 29.56
C LEU A 590 11.37 16.19 29.35
N GLY A 591 11.09 15.04 29.93
CA GLY A 591 11.83 13.81 29.68
C GLY A 591 11.70 13.33 28.25
N ALA A 592 10.47 13.32 27.71
CA ALA A 592 10.20 12.98 26.33
C ALA A 592 10.88 13.95 25.35
N GLN A 593 10.72 15.27 25.57
CA GLN A 593 11.37 16.29 24.76
C GLN A 593 12.89 16.10 24.72
N LYS A 594 13.53 15.98 25.89
CA LYS A 594 15.00 15.80 25.97
C LYS A 594 15.46 14.57 25.21
N LEU A 595 14.76 13.44 25.35
CA LEU A 595 15.12 12.19 24.71
C LEU A 595 15.00 12.28 23.19
N VAL A 596 13.85 12.75 22.71
CA VAL A 596 13.56 12.87 21.28
C VAL A 596 14.48 13.91 20.59
N GLU A 597 14.60 15.10 21.16
CA GLU A 597 15.43 16.17 20.56
C GLU A 597 16.94 15.80 20.54
N THR A 598 17.38 14.97 21.50
CA THR A 598 18.79 14.55 21.55
C THR A 598 19.11 13.47 20.55
N TYR A 599 18.24 12.46 20.37
CA TYR A 599 18.57 11.23 19.67
C TYR A 599 17.75 10.97 18.39
N ALA A 600 16.60 11.64 18.22
CA ALA A 600 15.64 11.27 17.18
C ALA A 600 15.56 12.23 15.99
N VAL A 601 16.02 13.47 16.13
CA VAL A 601 15.70 14.54 15.18
C VAL A 601 16.85 14.88 14.23
N LYS A 602 18.06 14.97 14.76
CA LYS A 602 19.21 15.47 14.03
C LYS A 602 19.83 14.44 13.10
N VAL A 603 20.18 14.87 11.91
CA VAL A 603 20.88 14.09 10.90
C VAL A 603 22.33 14.60 10.76
N ASP A 604 23.30 13.69 10.79
CA ASP A 604 24.68 14.03 10.43
C ASP A 604 24.77 14.31 8.92
N PRO A 605 25.09 15.53 8.48
CA PRO A 605 25.09 15.86 7.05
C PRO A 605 26.12 15.11 6.23
N ALA A 606 27.26 14.73 6.84
CA ALA A 606 28.32 14.02 6.12
C ALA A 606 27.96 12.56 5.91
N LEU A 607 27.41 11.91 6.93
CA LEU A 607 26.88 10.55 6.83
C LEU A 607 25.69 10.49 5.87
N HIS A 608 24.76 11.42 5.96
CA HIS A 608 23.60 11.50 5.08
C HIS A 608 24.01 11.60 3.60
N LYS A 609 24.94 12.48 3.29
CA LYS A 609 25.50 12.62 1.94
C LYS A 609 26.12 11.31 1.46
N GLU A 610 26.95 10.64 2.32
CA GLU A 610 27.56 9.36 1.99
C GLU A 610 26.49 8.29 1.69
N VAL A 611 25.48 8.19 2.54
CA VAL A 611 24.38 7.21 2.38
C VAL A 611 23.61 7.44 1.10
N LEU A 612 23.25 8.68 0.79
CA LEU A 612 22.55 9.04 -0.45
C LEU A 612 23.39 8.73 -1.70
N GLU A 613 24.69 9.08 -1.69
CA GLU A 613 25.59 8.76 -2.79
C GLU A 613 25.73 7.25 -3.05
N ARG A 614 25.77 6.46 -1.98
CA ARG A 614 25.82 5.00 -2.08
C ARG A 614 24.51 4.42 -2.58
N TYR A 615 23.39 4.87 -2.03
CA TYR A 615 22.05 4.45 -2.45
C TYR A 615 21.76 4.78 -3.93
N ASN A 616 22.09 5.99 -4.35
CA ASN A 616 21.87 6.42 -5.73
C ASN A 616 22.66 5.60 -6.75
N LYS A 617 23.86 5.10 -6.36
CA LYS A 617 24.66 4.19 -7.21
C LYS A 617 24.00 2.83 -7.41
N LEU A 618 23.12 2.40 -6.50
CA LEU A 618 22.33 1.19 -6.67
C LEU A 618 21.25 1.32 -7.74
N ASN A 619 20.93 2.56 -8.11
CA ASN A 619 19.94 2.87 -9.12
C ASN A 619 18.61 2.12 -8.89
N LEU A 620 18.13 2.07 -7.64
CA LEU A 620 16.85 1.46 -7.30
C LEU A 620 15.69 2.36 -7.71
N ALA A 621 14.61 1.75 -8.19
CA ALA A 621 13.39 2.50 -8.48
C ALA A 621 12.76 3.01 -7.17
N PRO A 622 12.43 4.31 -7.06
CA PRO A 622 11.83 4.88 -5.86
C PRO A 622 10.42 4.37 -5.59
N TYR A 623 9.67 4.05 -6.65
CA TYR A 623 8.29 3.58 -6.55
C TYR A 623 8.15 2.15 -7.06
N LYS A 624 7.21 1.42 -6.49
CA LYS A 624 6.95 0.03 -6.82
C LYS A 624 5.44 -0.21 -6.89
N GLY A 625 5.04 -1.15 -7.72
CA GLY A 625 3.67 -1.64 -7.79
C GLY A 625 3.62 -3.09 -8.21
N PHE A 626 2.45 -3.67 -8.15
CA PHE A 626 2.28 -5.10 -8.31
C PHE A 626 1.63 -5.47 -9.65
N ILE A 627 1.95 -6.65 -10.12
CA ILE A 627 1.22 -7.39 -11.14
C ILE A 627 0.35 -8.39 -10.38
N ASN A 628 -0.96 -8.33 -10.57
CA ASN A 628 -1.87 -9.28 -9.96
C ASN A 628 -1.65 -10.71 -10.49
N PRO A 629 -1.80 -11.74 -9.68
CA PRO A 629 -1.93 -13.10 -10.18
C PRO A 629 -3.20 -13.23 -11.05
N ARG A 630 -3.18 -14.13 -12.03
CA ARG A 630 -4.33 -14.43 -12.88
C ARG A 630 -5.01 -15.71 -12.41
N TYR A 631 -6.28 -15.60 -12.05
CA TYR A 631 -7.10 -16.75 -11.69
C TYR A 631 -7.75 -17.37 -12.93
N ILE A 632 -7.59 -18.68 -13.10
CA ILE A 632 -8.12 -19.46 -14.23
C ILE A 632 -9.07 -20.53 -13.68
N ALA A 633 -10.36 -20.35 -13.94
CA ALA A 633 -11.36 -21.33 -13.58
C ALA A 633 -11.35 -22.50 -14.58
N GLU A 634 -11.17 -23.72 -14.10
CA GLU A 634 -11.41 -24.94 -14.86
C GLU A 634 -12.89 -25.35 -14.72
N THR A 635 -13.53 -25.67 -15.82
CA THR A 635 -14.97 -26.01 -15.81
C THR A 635 -15.21 -27.38 -16.42
N ASP A 636 -16.25 -28.04 -15.95
CA ASP A 636 -16.78 -29.24 -16.58
C ASP A 636 -17.59 -28.88 -17.85
N LYS A 637 -18.13 -29.93 -18.50
CA LYS A 637 -18.95 -29.79 -19.72
C LYS A 637 -20.24 -28.98 -19.53
N ASP A 638 -20.70 -28.86 -18.30
CA ASP A 638 -21.94 -28.13 -17.94
C ASP A 638 -21.60 -26.68 -17.48
N GLY A 639 -20.32 -26.29 -17.54
CA GLY A 639 -19.81 -24.95 -17.17
C GLY A 639 -19.63 -24.74 -15.66
N LYS A 640 -19.73 -25.82 -14.86
CA LYS A 640 -19.51 -25.73 -13.42
C LYS A 640 -18.01 -25.74 -13.11
N ILE A 641 -17.55 -24.84 -12.25
CA ILE A 641 -16.15 -24.75 -11.82
C ILE A 641 -15.79 -26.03 -11.05
N THR A 642 -14.71 -26.66 -11.48
CA THR A 642 -14.13 -27.89 -10.89
C THR A 642 -12.81 -27.63 -10.18
N ASP A 643 -12.08 -26.57 -10.56
CA ASP A 643 -10.90 -26.07 -9.89
C ASP A 643 -10.65 -24.62 -10.29
N VAL A 644 -9.80 -23.90 -9.52
CA VAL A 644 -9.27 -22.58 -9.87
C VAL A 644 -7.77 -22.62 -9.68
N LYS A 645 -7.03 -22.28 -10.74
CA LYS A 645 -5.56 -22.23 -10.74
C LYS A 645 -5.06 -20.79 -10.82
N ILE A 646 -3.86 -20.58 -10.29
CA ILE A 646 -3.17 -19.31 -10.39
C ILE A 646 -2.09 -19.38 -11.46
N ASP A 647 -2.06 -18.36 -12.33
CA ASP A 647 -1.00 -18.13 -13.30
C ASP A 647 -0.27 -16.83 -12.94
N TYR A 648 1.05 -16.91 -12.77
CA TYR A 648 1.94 -15.80 -12.45
C TYR A 648 2.81 -15.39 -13.64
N THR A 649 2.63 -15.97 -14.82
CA THR A 649 3.52 -15.77 -15.97
C THR A 649 3.28 -14.44 -16.70
N GLU A 650 2.07 -13.86 -16.55
CA GLU A 650 1.67 -12.64 -17.25
C GLU A 650 2.60 -11.48 -16.92
N GLY A 651 3.06 -10.75 -17.96
CA GLY A 651 3.81 -9.52 -17.81
C GLY A 651 2.91 -8.31 -17.57
N TYR A 652 3.49 -7.18 -17.14
CA TYR A 652 2.70 -5.98 -16.80
C TYR A 652 1.90 -5.43 -17.98
N ALA A 653 2.55 -5.22 -19.13
CA ALA A 653 1.86 -4.72 -20.33
C ALA A 653 0.78 -5.70 -20.82
N GLU A 654 1.07 -7.00 -20.79
CA GLU A 654 0.13 -8.05 -21.16
C GLU A 654 -1.13 -8.00 -20.26
N GLN A 655 -0.93 -7.87 -18.94
CA GLN A 655 -2.03 -7.73 -17.98
C GLN A 655 -2.87 -6.48 -18.23
N MET A 656 -2.24 -5.33 -18.48
CA MET A 656 -2.96 -4.08 -18.73
C MET A 656 -3.80 -4.16 -20.01
N LEU A 657 -3.26 -4.73 -21.09
CA LEU A 657 -3.99 -4.94 -22.33
C LEU A 657 -5.15 -5.93 -22.17
N ARG A 658 -4.94 -7.01 -21.42
CA ARG A 658 -6.01 -7.96 -21.09
C ARG A 658 -7.13 -7.28 -20.29
N TYR A 659 -6.78 -6.43 -19.34
CA TYR A 659 -7.77 -5.67 -18.57
C TYR A 659 -8.51 -4.67 -19.48
N GLY A 660 -7.81 -3.92 -20.31
CA GLY A 660 -8.42 -3.03 -21.30
C GLY A 660 -9.34 -3.72 -22.30
N LYS A 661 -9.07 -5.01 -22.61
CA LYS A 661 -9.91 -5.82 -23.48
C LYS A 661 -11.17 -6.35 -22.78
N ASN A 662 -11.02 -6.84 -21.54
CA ASN A 662 -12.08 -7.64 -20.88
C ASN A 662 -12.95 -6.85 -19.91
N TYR A 663 -12.43 -5.76 -19.32
CA TYR A 663 -13.08 -5.03 -18.22
C TYR A 663 -13.27 -3.53 -18.55
N ALA A 664 -13.25 -3.15 -19.82
CA ALA A 664 -13.38 -1.75 -20.20
C ALA A 664 -14.83 -1.27 -20.12
N MET A 665 -15.06 -0.19 -19.40
CA MET A 665 -16.38 0.46 -19.26
C MET A 665 -17.03 0.84 -20.60
N ARG A 666 -16.25 1.33 -21.55
CA ARG A 666 -16.72 1.76 -22.86
C ARG A 666 -17.12 0.63 -23.80
N ARG A 667 -16.72 -0.61 -23.49
CA ARG A 667 -16.99 -1.80 -24.31
C ARG A 667 -18.17 -2.63 -23.82
N VAL A 668 -18.85 -2.18 -22.78
CA VAL A 668 -20.08 -2.83 -22.30
C VAL A 668 -21.25 -2.38 -23.17
N ASN A 669 -21.81 -3.29 -23.94
CA ASN A 669 -22.97 -3.03 -24.78
C ASN A 669 -24.24 -2.73 -23.95
N SER A 670 -25.26 -2.21 -24.62
CA SER A 670 -26.58 -1.92 -23.98
C SER A 670 -27.28 -3.18 -23.43
N ASP A 671 -26.89 -4.37 -23.87
CA ASP A 671 -27.37 -5.67 -23.39
C ASP A 671 -26.51 -6.26 -22.26
N GLY A 672 -25.48 -5.52 -21.79
CA GLY A 672 -24.56 -5.96 -20.74
C GLY A 672 -23.45 -6.91 -21.24
N SER A 673 -23.39 -7.23 -22.53
CA SER A 673 -22.31 -8.01 -23.12
C SER A 673 -21.09 -7.14 -23.41
N THR A 674 -19.89 -7.72 -23.40
CA THR A 674 -18.69 -7.05 -23.88
C THR A 674 -18.54 -7.25 -25.38
N SER A 675 -18.42 -6.17 -26.15
CA SER A 675 -18.08 -6.29 -27.57
C SER A 675 -16.65 -6.85 -27.70
N SER A 676 -16.52 -8.03 -28.30
CA SER A 676 -15.20 -8.46 -28.80
C SER A 676 -14.67 -7.42 -29.78
N PRO A 677 -13.39 -7.03 -29.71
CA PRO A 677 -12.82 -6.23 -30.78
C PRO A 677 -12.96 -7.04 -32.07
N THR A 678 -13.64 -6.46 -33.05
CA THR A 678 -13.66 -7.02 -34.40
C THR A 678 -12.23 -7.31 -34.84
N LYS A 679 -12.02 -8.54 -35.33
CA LYS A 679 -10.75 -9.07 -35.85
C LYS A 679 -10.09 -8.13 -36.83
#